data_24bf08f3868f30adf5c1619aeaa0bfd2
#
_entry.id   24bf08f3868f30adf5c1619aeaa0bfd2
#
_cell.length_a   1.000
_cell.length_b   1.000
_cell.length_c   1.000
_cell.angle_alpha   90.00
_cell.angle_beta   90.00
_cell.angle_gamma   90.00
#
_symmetry.space_group_name_H-M   'P 1'
#
loop_
_entity.id
_entity.type
_entity.pdbx_description
1 polymer ?
#
loop_
_entity_poly.entity_id
_entity_poly.type
_entity_poly.pdbx_seq_one_letter_code
_entity_poly.pdbx_strand_id
1 'polypeptide(L)'
;MIFSTSPLRRPRAALLAVALSTALGGLYFAPESVQAKPAVAGEVDIAYQEFTLPNGLRVIVHTDRKAPIVAVNIWYHVGSKDEPAGRTGFAHLFEHLMFNGSENAPGEFFNPFKQVGATGQNGTTNSDRTNYFENVPTTALDMALWMESDRMGHLLGAIDQKTLDEQRGVVQNEKRQGENEPYGQVFDVLGEKMYPVSHPYHHSTIGSMADLNAASLEDVKNWFRTWYGPNNAVLVLAGDIDLATAKEKVAKYFGDIPATPTMAQPRVDVAAHDKDSRSTMTDQVPQTRIYRVWNVAEYGQPDLDELQLFSQVLGGSKSSRLDTRLLHQDKLVDSVSTGAFGAQLGSIFFLMADVKQGVDPAKVEAVIDEELKRLLKDGPTATEVAQARTVFKAGFVRGVERIGGFGGKADVLAECAVFTGDAGCFRDSLETLNNATAQSIRAAGDRWLSRGSHTLVVTPGPRVALAEDPAVTPAPLTLPAVDPKYTTTPGVDRKTGIPSTDSYPQLVFPELQRAKLKNGSTVVLAERHDIPVVQVSYEFNGGYSADAGHKLGTSSFAMGMLDEGAGDLDSLAFGNRAESLGANLSAGASLDGSNAYLSALKENLDPSLALYAQMLRHPRFEQKEIDRIKASWIAGIGQEKAQPNGAALRVLPPLLYGVGHPYAMPFSGSGTEASIGSLDREDLVAFQKAWVRPENATVIVVGDTTLKEIVPLLDKHFGDWKGEGQAPAVPAVSDVARPAGTRVYLIDQPGAVQANIFAGEVVPSSKDPGAVRFDIANAVIGGDFTSRLNMNLREDKHWSYGARSSTPSALGQRPWIASAPVQIDKTAESIAEMRREINEYFTGKVPPTQAEVARMQAIQIRGLPGSFETAASVLGTIGGIVRYDRPDDYVFKRKAEIESLTPEQVKAAAATVDPKALTWVVVGDLKQIEAPIRALDLGEVSIVDADGKPVAGAK
;
A
#
# COMPACT_ATOMS: atom_id res chain seq x y z
N MET A 1 10.07 -57.76 -25.65
CA MET A 1 11.23 -58.64 -25.96
C MET A 1 12.36 -58.16 -25.09
N ILE A 2 12.61 -58.87 -24.08
CA ILE A 2 13.77 -59.72 -23.73
C ILE A 2 14.91 -58.90 -23.13
N PHE A 3 15.03 -58.92 -21.77
CA PHE A 3 16.05 -59.57 -20.89
C PHE A 3 17.50 -59.13 -21.15
N SER A 4 18.39 -58.90 -20.19
CA SER A 4 18.68 -59.44 -18.86
C SER A 4 20.00 -58.75 -18.41
N THR A 5 20.38 -58.58 -17.21
CA THR A 5 20.67 -59.22 -15.96
C THR A 5 21.90 -58.55 -15.32
N SER A 6 21.86 -58.39 -14.04
CA SER A 6 22.96 -58.07 -13.11
C SER A 6 24.00 -59.20 -13.03
N PRO A 7 25.18 -59.07 -12.37
CA PRO A 7 25.19 -59.27 -10.95
C PRO A 7 26.29 -58.57 -10.08
N LEU A 8 25.92 -58.35 -8.88
CA LEU A 8 26.59 -58.46 -7.56
C LEU A 8 28.09 -58.81 -7.47
N ARG A 9 28.83 -58.07 -6.60
CA ARG A 9 29.70 -58.64 -5.55
C ARG A 9 30.12 -57.65 -4.47
N ARG A 10 29.73 -57.95 -3.23
CA ARG A 10 30.47 -57.67 -1.95
C ARG A 10 31.25 -58.92 -1.61
N PRO A 11 32.09 -59.02 -0.56
CA PRO A 11 32.47 -58.14 0.54
C PRO A 11 33.99 -58.21 0.92
N ARG A 12 34.44 -57.48 1.95
CA ARG A 12 35.20 -58.06 3.08
C ARG A 12 35.58 -57.00 4.14
N ALA A 13 35.38 -57.44 5.36
CA ALA A 13 35.61 -56.76 6.65
C ALA A 13 37.02 -57.10 7.24
N ALA A 14 37.49 -56.28 8.13
CA ALA A 14 38.35 -56.57 9.30
C ALA A 14 38.39 -55.30 10.17
N LEU A 15 37.89 -55.23 11.33
CA LEU A 15 38.11 -55.73 12.69
C LEU A 15 39.31 -55.13 13.47
N LEU A 16 38.97 -54.49 14.60
CA LEU A 16 39.62 -54.29 15.91
C LEU A 16 40.67 -53.20 16.03
N ALA A 17 40.45 -52.26 17.02
CA ALA A 17 40.79 -52.46 18.44
C ALA A 17 40.19 -51.36 19.33
N VAL A 18 39.81 -51.72 20.52
CA VAL A 18 39.26 -51.03 21.68
C VAL A 18 40.33 -50.23 22.41
N ALA A 19 40.03 -49.00 22.82
CA ALA A 19 40.55 -48.40 24.05
C ALA A 19 39.49 -47.55 24.72
N LEU A 20 39.06 -47.96 25.89
CA LEU A 20 38.26 -47.20 26.85
C LEU A 20 39.12 -46.10 27.48
N SER A 21 38.59 -44.85 27.49
CA SER A 21 38.88 -43.89 28.53
C SER A 21 37.69 -43.02 28.81
N THR A 22 37.15 -43.18 29.97
CA THR A 22 36.08 -42.40 30.60
C THR A 22 36.51 -40.96 30.84
N ALA A 23 35.76 -40.00 30.29
CA ALA A 23 35.72 -38.63 30.78
C ALA A 23 34.30 -38.10 30.66
N LEU A 24 33.68 -37.76 31.78
CA LEU A 24 32.43 -37.02 31.87
C LEU A 24 32.66 -35.65 31.19
N GLY A 25 31.91 -35.40 30.14
CA GLY A 25 31.81 -34.08 29.50
C GLY A 25 30.41 -33.91 29.02
N GLY A 26 29.77 -32.82 29.48
CA GLY A 26 28.33 -32.54 29.21
C GLY A 26 28.01 -32.51 27.71
N LEU A 27 26.89 -33.14 27.40
CA LEU A 27 26.27 -33.09 26.10
C LEU A 27 25.74 -31.66 25.84
N TYR A 28 26.55 -30.86 25.18
CA TYR A 28 26.02 -29.70 24.47
C TYR A 28 25.36 -30.22 23.18
N PHE A 29 24.01 -30.25 23.14
CA PHE A 29 23.30 -30.32 21.88
C PHE A 29 23.54 -29.00 21.13
N ALA A 30 24.40 -29.01 20.13
CA ALA A 30 24.44 -27.95 19.16
C ALA A 30 23.16 -28.06 18.30
N PRO A 31 22.37 -26.98 18.16
CA PRO A 31 21.23 -27.00 17.22
C PRO A 31 21.81 -27.18 15.81
N GLU A 32 21.24 -28.12 15.06
CA GLU A 32 21.53 -28.27 13.64
C GLU A 32 21.16 -26.98 12.93
N SER A 33 22.15 -26.28 12.41
CA SER A 33 21.90 -25.19 11.47
C SER A 33 21.50 -25.83 10.14
N VAL A 34 20.22 -25.72 9.79
CA VAL A 34 19.76 -26.06 8.45
C VAL A 34 20.45 -25.10 7.48
N GLN A 35 21.35 -25.63 6.65
CA GLN A 35 21.97 -24.83 5.60
C GLN A 35 20.92 -24.60 4.51
N ALA A 36 20.62 -23.34 4.22
CA ALA A 36 19.80 -22.95 3.10
C ALA A 36 20.36 -23.55 1.79
N LYS A 37 19.47 -23.95 0.88
CA LYS A 37 19.87 -24.37 -0.49
C LYS A 37 20.73 -23.24 -1.11
N PRO A 38 21.84 -23.55 -1.79
CA PRO A 38 22.66 -22.52 -2.43
C PRO A 38 21.88 -21.81 -3.53
N ALA A 39 22.00 -20.50 -3.61
CA ALA A 39 21.42 -19.67 -4.66
C ALA A 39 21.91 -20.13 -6.06
N VAL A 40 21.03 -20.08 -7.04
CA VAL A 40 21.39 -20.28 -8.45
C VAL A 40 22.17 -19.07 -8.93
N ALA A 41 23.35 -19.26 -9.46
CA ALA A 41 24.23 -18.15 -9.87
C ALA A 41 23.55 -17.29 -10.94
N GLY A 42 23.35 -15.98 -10.65
CA GLY A 42 22.75 -15.00 -11.56
C GLY A 42 21.28 -14.64 -11.29
N GLU A 43 20.63 -15.28 -10.32
CA GLU A 43 19.27 -14.92 -9.88
C GLU A 43 19.29 -14.07 -8.60
N VAL A 44 18.33 -13.16 -8.48
CA VAL A 44 18.11 -12.38 -7.24
C VAL A 44 17.56 -13.34 -6.18
N ASP A 45 18.26 -13.47 -5.04
CA ASP A 45 17.92 -14.37 -3.95
C ASP A 45 17.85 -13.61 -2.62
N ILE A 46 17.07 -14.14 -1.67
CA ILE A 46 17.04 -13.68 -0.28
C ILE A 46 17.80 -14.73 0.57
N ALA A 47 19.11 -14.56 0.69
CA ALA A 47 19.92 -15.44 1.53
C ALA A 47 19.57 -15.23 3.00
N TYR A 48 19.38 -16.31 3.77
CA TYR A 48 19.01 -16.22 5.18
C TYR A 48 19.72 -17.30 6.01
N GLN A 49 19.74 -17.07 7.31
CA GLN A 49 20.15 -18.04 8.32
C GLN A 49 19.06 -18.08 9.39
N GLU A 50 18.90 -19.23 10.07
CA GLU A 50 17.87 -19.34 11.10
C GLU A 50 18.36 -20.05 12.36
N PHE A 51 17.65 -19.83 13.46
CA PHE A 51 17.81 -20.52 14.73
C PHE A 51 16.51 -20.49 15.52
N THR A 52 16.39 -21.35 16.51
CA THR A 52 15.23 -21.40 17.39
C THR A 52 15.67 -21.24 18.85
N LEU A 53 14.97 -20.40 19.62
CA LEU A 53 15.20 -20.27 21.06
C LEU A 53 14.62 -21.48 21.82
N PRO A 54 15.11 -21.73 23.06
CA PRO A 54 14.56 -22.83 23.88
C PRO A 54 13.05 -22.74 24.17
N ASN A 55 12.46 -21.54 24.14
CA ASN A 55 11.04 -21.33 24.31
C ASN A 55 10.21 -21.52 23.01
N GLY A 56 10.87 -21.87 21.93
CA GLY A 56 10.22 -22.19 20.66
C GLY A 56 10.18 -21.05 19.64
N LEU A 57 10.64 -19.83 19.97
CA LEU A 57 10.67 -18.74 19.00
C LEU A 57 11.63 -19.05 17.86
N ARG A 58 11.10 -19.16 16.65
CA ARG A 58 11.87 -19.31 15.43
C ARG A 58 12.33 -17.94 14.93
N VAL A 59 13.63 -17.81 14.63
CA VAL A 59 14.24 -16.54 14.22
C VAL A 59 14.96 -16.74 12.89
N ILE A 60 14.66 -15.84 11.95
CA ILE A 60 15.27 -15.81 10.61
C ILE A 60 16.05 -14.51 10.47
N VAL A 61 17.26 -14.59 9.94
CA VAL A 61 18.18 -13.45 9.80
C VAL A 61 18.61 -13.32 8.35
N HIS A 62 18.33 -12.16 7.74
CA HIS A 62 18.81 -11.77 6.41
C HIS A 62 19.72 -10.55 6.53
N THR A 63 20.98 -10.67 6.14
CA THR A 63 21.96 -9.57 6.18
C THR A 63 21.91 -8.76 4.88
N ASP A 64 21.54 -7.49 4.96
CA ASP A 64 21.53 -6.52 3.84
C ASP A 64 22.00 -5.15 4.37
N ARG A 65 23.21 -4.73 3.97
CA ARG A 65 23.88 -3.53 4.52
C ARG A 65 23.72 -2.28 3.64
N LYS A 66 22.77 -2.27 2.70
CA LYS A 66 22.54 -1.12 1.80
C LYS A 66 22.02 0.14 2.50
N ALA A 67 21.40 -0.02 3.65
CA ALA A 67 20.93 1.06 4.50
C ALA A 67 21.20 0.70 5.99
N PRO A 68 21.47 1.69 6.85
CA PRO A 68 21.78 1.44 8.26
C PRO A 68 20.52 1.20 9.10
N ILE A 69 19.68 0.27 8.66
CA ILE A 69 18.41 -0.11 9.28
C ILE A 69 18.32 -1.60 9.49
N VAL A 70 17.46 -2.00 10.43
CA VAL A 70 17.03 -3.38 10.62
C VAL A 70 15.51 -3.42 10.59
N ALA A 71 14.94 -4.23 9.71
CA ALA A 71 13.55 -4.60 9.76
C ALA A 71 13.34 -5.65 10.86
N VAL A 72 12.44 -5.37 11.77
CA VAL A 72 11.94 -6.31 12.77
C VAL A 72 10.52 -6.67 12.34
N ASN A 73 10.28 -7.94 12.04
CA ASN A 73 8.97 -8.40 11.55
C ASN A 73 8.58 -9.68 12.30
N ILE A 74 7.50 -9.60 13.08
CA ILE A 74 6.99 -10.74 13.86
C ILE A 74 5.66 -11.18 13.27
N TRP A 75 5.57 -12.44 12.88
CA TRP A 75 4.35 -13.10 12.42
C TRP A 75 3.86 -14.10 13.45
N TYR A 76 2.66 -13.89 13.95
CA TYR A 76 1.94 -14.85 14.77
C TYR A 76 1.05 -15.69 13.87
N HIS A 77 1.13 -17.01 13.99
CA HIS A 77 0.32 -17.95 13.21
C HIS A 77 -1.08 -18.06 13.79
N VAL A 78 -1.80 -16.96 13.76
CA VAL A 78 -3.19 -16.81 14.22
C VAL A 78 -3.87 -15.70 13.43
N GLY A 79 -5.05 -16.00 12.90
CA GLY A 79 -5.86 -15.07 12.12
C GLY A 79 -7.34 -15.29 12.36
N SER A 80 -8.20 -14.73 11.53
CA SER A 80 -9.64 -14.88 11.72
C SER A 80 -10.14 -16.32 11.57
N LYS A 81 -9.39 -17.22 10.90
CA LYS A 81 -9.70 -18.66 10.84
C LYS A 81 -9.72 -19.36 12.19
N ASP A 82 -9.06 -18.79 13.19
CA ASP A 82 -8.89 -19.35 14.53
C ASP A 82 -9.93 -18.81 15.53
N GLU A 83 -10.83 -17.93 15.08
CA GLU A 83 -11.83 -17.28 15.91
C GLU A 83 -12.93 -18.25 16.34
N PRO A 84 -13.32 -18.24 17.62
CA PRO A 84 -14.44 -19.05 18.07
C PRO A 84 -15.76 -18.48 17.57
N ALA A 85 -16.75 -19.34 17.38
CA ALA A 85 -18.11 -18.94 16.98
C ALA A 85 -18.65 -17.83 17.91
N GLY A 86 -19.24 -16.78 17.35
CA GLY A 86 -19.75 -15.61 18.06
C GLY A 86 -18.69 -14.62 18.50
N ARG A 87 -17.49 -14.70 17.92
CA ARG A 87 -16.36 -13.78 18.14
C ARG A 87 -15.64 -13.45 16.84
N THR A 88 -16.37 -13.23 15.77
CA THR A 88 -15.79 -12.79 14.51
C THR A 88 -15.25 -11.37 14.63
N GLY A 89 -14.11 -11.10 13.99
CA GLY A 89 -13.38 -9.84 14.11
C GLY A 89 -12.43 -9.76 15.30
N PHE A 90 -12.30 -10.85 16.06
CA PHE A 90 -11.56 -10.88 17.30
C PHE A 90 -10.05 -10.81 17.08
N ALA A 91 -9.53 -11.49 16.06
CA ALA A 91 -8.13 -11.46 15.70
C ALA A 91 -7.69 -10.01 15.31
N HIS A 92 -8.53 -9.31 14.57
CA HIS A 92 -8.30 -7.92 14.17
C HIS A 92 -8.45 -6.94 15.35
N LEU A 93 -9.48 -7.11 16.20
CA LEU A 93 -9.60 -6.32 17.43
C LEU A 93 -8.36 -6.50 18.31
N PHE A 94 -7.81 -7.72 18.36
CA PHE A 94 -6.61 -8.00 19.15
C PHE A 94 -5.37 -7.35 18.53
N GLU A 95 -5.25 -7.27 17.21
CA GLU A 95 -4.22 -6.47 16.54
C GLU A 95 -4.23 -5.04 17.07
N HIS A 96 -5.41 -4.40 17.13
CA HIS A 96 -5.55 -3.04 17.65
C HIS A 96 -5.13 -2.93 19.12
N LEU A 97 -5.50 -3.89 19.96
CA LEU A 97 -5.10 -3.90 21.36
C LEU A 97 -3.59 -3.98 21.55
N MET A 98 -2.87 -4.61 20.63
CA MET A 98 -1.41 -4.69 20.64
C MET A 98 -0.72 -3.35 20.39
N PHE A 99 -1.43 -2.33 19.89
CA PHE A 99 -0.90 -0.99 19.69
C PHE A 99 -1.08 -0.05 20.90
N ASN A 100 -1.79 -0.47 21.94
CA ASN A 100 -2.05 0.35 23.12
C ASN A 100 -1.00 0.25 24.24
N GLY A 101 0.18 -0.24 23.90
CA GLY A 101 1.28 -0.41 24.85
C GLY A 101 1.22 -1.72 25.62
N SER A 102 2.15 -1.86 26.54
CA SER A 102 2.37 -3.07 27.35
C SER A 102 2.57 -2.68 28.82
N GLU A 103 2.73 -3.68 29.69
CA GLU A 103 2.85 -3.43 31.14
C GLU A 103 4.02 -2.54 31.51
N ASN A 104 5.13 -2.59 30.76
CA ASN A 104 6.33 -1.82 31.05
C ASN A 104 6.55 -0.66 30.06
N ALA A 105 5.73 -0.56 29.01
CA ALA A 105 5.70 0.53 28.04
C ALA A 105 4.27 0.99 27.79
N PRO A 106 3.67 1.72 28.76
CA PRO A 106 2.30 2.21 28.62
C PRO A 106 2.18 3.31 27.56
N GLY A 107 1.03 3.40 26.94
CA GLY A 107 0.70 4.40 25.94
C GLY A 107 0.77 3.84 24.52
N GLU A 108 0.70 4.71 23.53
CA GLU A 108 0.65 4.31 22.12
C GLU A 108 1.99 3.70 21.69
N PHE A 109 1.95 2.48 21.14
CA PHE A 109 3.10 1.64 20.87
C PHE A 109 4.09 2.24 19.86
N PHE A 110 3.59 2.97 18.85
CA PHE A 110 4.44 3.57 17.82
C PHE A 110 5.22 4.80 18.28
N ASN A 111 4.85 5.44 19.40
CA ASN A 111 5.48 6.66 19.86
C ASN A 111 7.00 6.53 20.09
N PRO A 112 7.50 5.54 20.84
CA PRO A 112 8.93 5.34 20.99
C PRO A 112 9.65 5.08 19.66
N PHE A 113 9.02 4.28 18.77
CA PHE A 113 9.56 3.97 17.45
C PHE A 113 9.72 5.21 16.56
N LYS A 114 8.71 6.07 16.54
CA LYS A 114 8.77 7.34 15.79
C LYS A 114 9.88 8.24 16.32
N GLN A 115 10.06 8.30 17.64
CA GLN A 115 11.10 9.11 18.25
C GLN A 115 12.52 8.65 17.87
N VAL A 116 12.73 7.37 17.61
CA VAL A 116 14.03 6.85 17.14
C VAL A 116 14.17 6.88 15.62
N GLY A 117 13.12 7.28 14.89
CA GLY A 117 13.15 7.38 13.44
C GLY A 117 12.85 6.06 12.73
N ALA A 118 12.05 5.21 13.33
CA ALA A 118 11.55 4.02 12.66
C ALA A 118 10.67 4.40 11.46
N THR A 119 10.72 3.57 10.43
CA THR A 119 9.93 3.71 9.21
C THR A 119 9.16 2.44 8.93
N GLY A 120 8.15 2.50 8.07
CA GLY A 120 7.41 1.32 7.63
C GLY A 120 6.70 0.56 8.76
N GLN A 121 6.33 1.25 9.83
CA GLN A 121 5.63 0.64 10.98
C GLN A 121 4.20 0.30 10.62
N ASN A 122 3.79 -0.93 10.91
CA ASN A 122 2.40 -1.36 10.75
C ASN A 122 2.12 -2.67 11.50
N GLY A 123 0.85 -3.04 11.57
CA GLY A 123 0.36 -4.37 11.88
C GLY A 123 -0.74 -4.72 10.90
N THR A 124 -0.94 -6.00 10.64
CA THR A 124 -2.04 -6.48 9.80
C THR A 124 -2.55 -7.83 10.27
N THR A 125 -3.83 -8.06 10.06
CA THR A 125 -4.48 -9.34 10.28
C THR A 125 -5.17 -9.80 9.00
N ASN A 126 -5.03 -11.08 8.68
CA ASN A 126 -5.84 -11.72 7.67
C ASN A 126 -6.44 -13.03 8.22
N SER A 127 -6.98 -13.86 7.35
CA SER A 127 -7.57 -15.12 7.79
C SER A 127 -6.54 -16.06 8.46
N ASP A 128 -5.27 -16.00 8.10
CA ASP A 128 -4.27 -16.99 8.46
C ASP A 128 -3.25 -16.53 9.50
N ARG A 129 -3.00 -15.23 9.59
CA ARG A 129 -1.93 -14.69 10.44
C ARG A 129 -2.22 -13.27 10.93
N THR A 130 -1.52 -12.87 12.00
CA THR A 130 -1.40 -11.49 12.46
C THR A 130 0.08 -11.14 12.52
N ASN A 131 0.49 -10.01 11.97
CA ASN A 131 1.88 -9.59 12.01
C ASN A 131 2.05 -8.14 12.45
N TYR A 132 3.27 -7.84 12.91
CA TYR A 132 3.70 -6.49 13.28
C TYR A 132 5.11 -6.30 12.76
N PHE A 133 5.40 -5.11 12.24
CA PHE A 133 6.71 -4.83 11.70
C PHE A 133 7.06 -3.35 11.77
N GLU A 134 8.34 -3.08 11.85
CA GLU A 134 8.97 -1.78 11.74
C GLU A 134 10.39 -1.90 11.18
N ASN A 135 10.85 -0.83 10.53
CA ASN A 135 12.24 -0.67 10.16
C ASN A 135 12.87 0.34 11.12
N VAL A 136 13.84 -0.09 11.91
CA VAL A 136 14.51 0.78 12.89
C VAL A 136 15.95 1.08 12.47
N PRO A 137 16.47 2.27 12.78
CA PRO A 137 17.91 2.50 12.72
C PRO A 137 18.67 1.43 13.52
N THR A 138 19.83 0.98 13.03
CA THR A 138 20.63 -0.08 13.68
C THR A 138 20.88 0.18 15.16
N THR A 139 21.03 1.45 15.57
CA THR A 139 21.24 1.88 16.94
C THR A 139 20.01 1.76 17.83
N ALA A 140 18.83 1.61 17.26
CA ALA A 140 17.56 1.45 17.98
C ALA A 140 17.08 -0.02 18.04
N LEU A 141 17.87 -0.99 17.58
CA LEU A 141 17.47 -2.39 17.56
C LEU A 141 17.18 -2.95 18.96
N ASP A 142 17.96 -2.57 19.97
CA ASP A 142 17.69 -2.98 21.37
C ASP A 142 16.33 -2.50 21.85
N MET A 143 15.96 -1.27 21.51
CA MET A 143 14.65 -0.72 21.82
C MET A 143 13.53 -1.51 21.12
N ALA A 144 13.68 -1.78 19.81
CA ALA A 144 12.68 -2.51 19.06
C ALA A 144 12.46 -3.93 19.61
N LEU A 145 13.52 -4.68 19.82
CA LEU A 145 13.44 -6.03 20.39
C LEU A 145 12.88 -6.04 21.83
N TRP A 146 13.20 -5.01 22.62
CA TRP A 146 12.65 -4.86 23.96
C TRP A 146 11.13 -4.60 23.89
N MET A 147 10.68 -3.67 23.03
CA MET A 147 9.27 -3.32 22.85
C MET A 147 8.47 -4.51 22.34
N GLU A 148 8.95 -5.18 21.28
CA GLU A 148 8.30 -6.36 20.70
C GLU A 148 8.22 -7.53 21.70
N SER A 149 9.27 -7.77 22.46
CA SER A 149 9.27 -8.80 23.49
C SER A 149 8.39 -8.44 24.70
N ASP A 150 8.28 -7.15 25.04
CA ASP A 150 7.40 -6.71 26.12
C ASP A 150 5.92 -6.93 25.75
N ARG A 151 5.51 -6.56 24.53
CA ARG A 151 4.14 -6.84 24.12
C ARG A 151 3.86 -8.34 23.89
N MET A 152 4.85 -9.16 23.50
CA MET A 152 4.68 -10.62 23.40
C MET A 152 4.52 -11.27 24.77
N GLY A 153 5.25 -10.84 25.80
CA GLY A 153 5.28 -11.47 27.10
C GLY A 153 4.51 -10.77 28.21
N HIS A 154 4.28 -9.47 28.10
CA HIS A 154 3.80 -8.60 29.18
C HIS A 154 2.69 -7.63 28.71
N LEU A 155 1.72 -8.12 27.95
CA LEU A 155 0.62 -7.33 27.43
C LEU A 155 -0.59 -7.28 28.39
N LEU A 156 -0.93 -8.41 29.01
CA LEU A 156 -2.24 -8.60 29.65
C LEU A 156 -2.52 -7.65 30.81
N GLY A 157 -1.49 -7.19 31.54
CA GLY A 157 -1.65 -6.21 32.61
C GLY A 157 -1.96 -4.79 32.12
N ALA A 158 -1.68 -4.51 30.84
CA ALA A 158 -1.97 -3.22 30.23
C ALA A 158 -3.40 -3.15 29.62
N ILE A 159 -4.07 -4.29 29.43
CA ILE A 159 -5.41 -4.33 28.84
C ILE A 159 -6.46 -4.35 29.94
N ASP A 160 -7.22 -3.28 30.04
CA ASP A 160 -8.39 -3.13 30.90
C ASP A 160 -9.69 -2.97 30.09
N GLN A 161 -10.82 -2.83 30.78
CA GLN A 161 -12.13 -2.68 30.13
C GLN A 161 -12.20 -1.38 29.30
N LYS A 162 -11.55 -0.30 29.77
CA LYS A 162 -11.54 0.97 29.07
C LYS A 162 -10.80 0.82 27.72
N THR A 163 -9.60 0.25 27.72
CA THR A 163 -8.81 0.00 26.50
C THR A 163 -9.55 -0.88 25.51
N LEU A 164 -10.22 -1.95 25.99
CA LEU A 164 -11.05 -2.79 25.15
C LEU A 164 -12.19 -2.01 24.50
N ASP A 165 -12.92 -1.19 25.27
CA ASP A 165 -14.06 -0.43 24.74
C ASP A 165 -13.60 0.64 23.74
N GLU A 166 -12.46 1.27 23.97
CA GLU A 166 -11.81 2.21 23.06
C GLU A 166 -11.46 1.55 21.72
N GLN A 167 -10.73 0.46 21.75
CA GLN A 167 -10.31 -0.21 20.52
C GLN A 167 -11.46 -0.88 19.77
N ARG A 168 -12.46 -1.39 20.50
CA ARG A 168 -13.71 -1.83 19.86
C ARG A 168 -14.35 -0.70 19.05
N GLY A 169 -14.42 0.51 19.61
CA GLY A 169 -14.94 1.70 18.92
C GLY A 169 -14.15 2.04 17.66
N VAL A 170 -12.83 1.93 17.71
CA VAL A 170 -11.94 2.18 16.55
C VAL A 170 -12.19 1.15 15.44
N VAL A 171 -12.21 -0.15 15.75
CA VAL A 171 -12.49 -1.22 14.77
C VAL A 171 -13.89 -1.09 14.16
N GLN A 172 -14.89 -0.73 14.97
CA GLN A 172 -16.24 -0.46 14.46
C GLN A 172 -16.29 0.74 13.51
N ASN A 173 -15.48 1.78 13.76
CA ASN A 173 -15.39 2.93 12.85
C ASN A 173 -14.68 2.56 11.55
N GLU A 174 -13.68 1.71 11.61
CA GLU A 174 -13.02 1.18 10.42
C GLU A 174 -14.00 0.35 9.56
N LYS A 175 -14.78 -0.54 10.18
CA LYS A 175 -15.84 -1.30 9.48
C LYS A 175 -16.83 -0.35 8.80
N ARG A 176 -17.32 0.68 9.53
CA ARG A 176 -18.23 1.68 8.95
C ARG A 176 -17.58 2.43 7.77
N GLN A 177 -16.30 2.77 7.88
CA GLN A 177 -15.57 3.43 6.80
C GLN A 177 -15.50 2.54 5.56
N GLY A 178 -15.13 1.26 5.73
CA GLY A 178 -15.11 0.29 4.64
C GLY A 178 -16.48 0.12 3.96
N GLU A 179 -17.53 -0.07 4.78
CA GLU A 179 -18.90 -0.20 4.29
C GLU A 179 -19.45 1.07 3.61
N ASN A 180 -18.90 2.26 3.94
CA ASN A 180 -19.30 3.53 3.32
C ASN A 180 -18.70 3.74 1.92
N GLU A 181 -17.64 3.01 1.57
CA GLU A 181 -17.06 3.07 0.24
C GLU A 181 -17.92 2.30 -0.80
N PRO A 182 -17.91 2.75 -2.07
CA PRO A 182 -18.53 1.98 -3.16
C PRO A 182 -17.97 0.55 -3.23
N TYR A 183 -18.84 -0.45 -3.35
CA TYR A 183 -18.52 -1.88 -3.35
C TYR A 183 -17.93 -2.40 -2.02
N GLY A 184 -17.99 -1.64 -0.94
CA GLY A 184 -17.29 -1.94 0.33
C GLY A 184 -17.72 -3.25 1.01
N GLN A 185 -18.95 -3.73 0.77
CA GLN A 185 -19.50 -4.94 1.38
C GLN A 185 -19.26 -6.23 0.57
N VAL A 186 -18.59 -6.13 -0.59
CA VAL A 186 -18.46 -7.26 -1.54
C VAL A 186 -17.74 -8.47 -0.94
N PHE A 187 -16.66 -8.24 -0.20
CA PHE A 187 -15.87 -9.34 0.34
C PHE A 187 -16.57 -10.06 1.50
N ASP A 188 -17.41 -9.38 2.26
CA ASP A 188 -18.27 -10.03 3.27
C ASP A 188 -19.25 -10.99 2.57
N VAL A 189 -19.93 -10.50 1.53
CA VAL A 189 -20.86 -11.34 0.73
C VAL A 189 -20.14 -12.51 0.06
N LEU A 190 -18.95 -12.28 -0.51
CA LEU A 190 -18.19 -13.35 -1.15
C LEU A 190 -17.73 -14.40 -0.14
N GLY A 191 -17.26 -14.02 1.04
CA GLY A 191 -16.89 -14.94 2.12
C GLY A 191 -18.04 -15.91 2.46
N GLU A 192 -19.24 -15.37 2.67
CA GLU A 192 -20.43 -16.16 2.95
C GLU A 192 -20.83 -17.12 1.81
N LYS A 193 -20.63 -16.72 0.55
CA LYS A 193 -21.05 -17.51 -0.62
C LYS A 193 -20.00 -18.51 -1.06
N MET A 194 -18.72 -18.21 -0.84
CA MET A 194 -17.59 -19.06 -1.24
C MET A 194 -17.33 -20.20 -0.26
N TYR A 195 -17.68 -20.04 1.01
CA TYR A 195 -17.34 -21.00 2.05
C TYR A 195 -18.59 -21.46 2.82
N PRO A 196 -18.72 -22.76 3.14
CA PRO A 196 -19.79 -23.23 4.01
C PRO A 196 -19.63 -22.62 5.42
N VAL A 197 -20.72 -22.50 6.17
CA VAL A 197 -20.75 -21.91 7.54
C VAL A 197 -19.73 -22.56 8.49
N SER A 198 -19.40 -23.83 8.30
CA SER A 198 -18.40 -24.53 9.11
C SER A 198 -16.95 -24.28 8.68
N HIS A 199 -16.72 -23.59 7.57
CA HIS A 199 -15.38 -23.32 7.08
C HIS A 199 -14.78 -22.10 7.79
N PRO A 200 -13.50 -22.14 8.22
CA PRO A 200 -12.87 -21.02 8.91
C PRO A 200 -12.84 -19.69 8.15
N TYR A 201 -12.93 -19.70 6.82
CA TYR A 201 -12.97 -18.50 5.99
C TYR A 201 -14.36 -17.99 5.63
N HIS A 202 -15.42 -18.52 6.29
CA HIS A 202 -16.79 -18.10 6.01
C HIS A 202 -17.09 -16.65 6.39
N HIS A 203 -16.40 -16.09 7.37
CA HIS A 203 -16.57 -14.72 7.85
C HIS A 203 -15.38 -13.82 7.49
N SER A 204 -15.61 -12.51 7.42
CA SER A 204 -14.56 -11.53 7.17
C SER A 204 -13.66 -11.31 8.39
N THR A 205 -12.43 -10.86 8.14
CA THR A 205 -11.46 -10.55 9.20
C THR A 205 -11.90 -9.39 10.09
N ILE A 206 -12.65 -8.42 9.56
CA ILE A 206 -13.17 -7.29 10.35
C ILE A 206 -14.32 -7.73 11.28
N GLY A 207 -14.99 -8.84 10.98
CA GLY A 207 -16.06 -9.42 11.77
C GLY A 207 -17.39 -8.67 11.76
N SER A 208 -18.33 -9.08 12.62
CA SER A 208 -19.64 -8.46 12.76
C SER A 208 -19.68 -7.44 13.91
N MET A 209 -20.54 -6.43 13.81
CA MET A 209 -20.79 -5.49 14.92
C MET A 209 -21.33 -6.19 16.16
N ALA A 210 -22.14 -7.23 15.95
CA ALA A 210 -22.73 -8.03 17.04
C ALA A 210 -21.65 -8.75 17.85
N ASP A 211 -20.72 -9.41 17.18
CA ASP A 211 -19.63 -10.15 17.81
C ASP A 211 -18.61 -9.22 18.47
N LEU A 212 -18.25 -8.12 17.81
CA LEU A 212 -17.38 -7.09 18.38
C LEU A 212 -17.97 -6.52 19.69
N ASN A 213 -19.29 -6.25 19.71
CA ASN A 213 -19.97 -5.78 20.92
C ASN A 213 -20.01 -6.84 22.03
N ALA A 214 -20.06 -8.11 21.68
CA ALA A 214 -20.12 -9.22 22.64
C ALA A 214 -18.73 -9.59 23.21
N ALA A 215 -17.64 -9.09 22.62
CA ALA A 215 -16.28 -9.37 23.08
C ALA A 215 -16.04 -8.90 24.52
N SER A 216 -15.65 -9.81 25.39
CA SER A 216 -15.35 -9.53 26.80
C SER A 216 -13.84 -9.44 27.06
N LEU A 217 -13.48 -8.81 28.17
CA LEU A 217 -12.08 -8.72 28.60
C LEU A 217 -11.46 -10.11 28.84
N GLU A 218 -12.26 -11.08 29.32
CA GLU A 218 -11.77 -12.45 29.53
C GLU A 218 -11.55 -13.18 28.21
N ASP A 219 -12.40 -12.96 27.21
CA ASP A 219 -12.18 -13.48 25.85
C ASP A 219 -10.84 -12.99 25.29
N VAL A 220 -10.57 -11.68 25.44
CA VAL A 220 -9.29 -11.04 25.01
C VAL A 220 -8.10 -11.70 25.70
N LYS A 221 -8.15 -11.86 27.01
CA LYS A 221 -7.05 -12.49 27.78
C LYS A 221 -6.84 -13.95 27.40
N ASN A 222 -7.92 -14.66 27.12
CA ASN A 222 -7.85 -16.07 26.70
C ASN A 222 -7.26 -16.20 25.29
N TRP A 223 -7.60 -15.27 24.37
CA TRP A 223 -7.01 -15.22 23.03
C TRP A 223 -5.50 -15.07 23.09
N PHE A 224 -5.01 -14.11 23.87
CA PHE A 224 -3.57 -13.91 24.06
C PHE A 224 -2.88 -15.16 24.61
N ARG A 225 -3.40 -15.73 25.71
CA ARG A 225 -2.84 -16.93 26.35
C ARG A 225 -2.82 -18.14 25.42
N THR A 226 -3.69 -18.14 24.41
CA THR A 226 -3.81 -19.24 23.46
C THR A 226 -2.81 -19.10 22.32
N TRP A 227 -2.68 -17.92 21.75
CA TRP A 227 -2.06 -17.74 20.44
C TRP A 227 -0.79 -16.90 20.44
N TYR A 228 -0.62 -15.96 21.38
CA TYR A 228 0.47 -15.00 21.37
C TYR A 228 1.67 -15.45 22.21
N GLY A 229 2.27 -16.56 21.81
CA GLY A 229 3.48 -17.08 22.44
C GLY A 229 4.61 -17.27 21.45
N PRO A 230 5.87 -17.34 21.96
CA PRO A 230 7.06 -17.45 21.12
C PRO A 230 7.04 -18.70 20.23
N ASN A 231 6.43 -19.81 20.69
CA ASN A 231 6.34 -21.05 19.92
C ASN A 231 5.26 -21.03 18.82
N ASN A 232 4.46 -19.98 18.74
CA ASN A 232 3.49 -19.73 17.67
C ASN A 232 3.87 -18.50 16.81
N ALA A 233 5.12 -18.04 16.91
CA ALA A 233 5.60 -16.87 16.21
C ALA A 233 6.90 -17.13 15.42
N VAL A 234 7.08 -16.37 14.36
CA VAL A 234 8.33 -16.26 13.60
C VAL A 234 8.80 -14.81 13.67
N LEU A 235 10.03 -14.59 14.11
CA LEU A 235 10.70 -13.30 14.09
C LEU A 235 11.68 -13.27 12.93
N VAL A 236 11.53 -12.32 12.02
CA VAL A 236 12.48 -12.04 10.95
C VAL A 236 13.23 -10.75 11.25
N LEU A 237 14.55 -10.81 11.26
CA LEU A 237 15.45 -9.67 11.33
C LEU A 237 16.18 -9.54 9.99
N ALA A 238 15.90 -8.47 9.25
CA ALA A 238 16.52 -8.23 7.96
C ALA A 238 17.18 -6.85 7.91
N GLY A 239 18.36 -6.75 7.31
CA GLY A 239 19.07 -5.46 7.17
C GLY A 239 20.48 -5.52 7.68
N ASP A 240 20.97 -4.41 8.24
CA ASP A 240 22.35 -4.32 8.75
C ASP A 240 22.48 -5.02 10.11
N ILE A 241 22.38 -6.33 10.08
CA ILE A 241 22.50 -7.23 11.21
C ILE A 241 23.19 -8.53 10.77
N ASP A 242 23.98 -9.14 11.66
CA ASP A 242 24.53 -10.48 11.48
C ASP A 242 23.92 -11.50 12.46
N LEU A 243 24.10 -12.79 12.17
CA LEU A 243 23.55 -13.89 12.95
C LEU A 243 24.00 -13.88 14.41
N ALA A 244 25.26 -13.49 14.70
CA ALA A 244 25.79 -13.52 16.06
C ALA A 244 25.10 -12.46 16.91
N THR A 245 24.99 -11.24 16.41
CA THR A 245 24.27 -10.13 17.03
C THR A 245 22.78 -10.47 17.21
N ALA A 246 22.15 -11.06 16.20
CA ALA A 246 20.76 -11.50 16.30
C ALA A 246 20.56 -12.53 17.42
N LYS A 247 21.40 -13.57 17.48
CA LYS A 247 21.33 -14.58 18.55
C LYS A 247 21.45 -13.99 19.94
N GLU A 248 22.42 -13.10 20.14
CA GLU A 248 22.66 -12.46 21.44
C GLU A 248 21.44 -11.63 21.85
N LYS A 249 21.01 -10.72 20.96
CA LYS A 249 19.94 -9.75 21.28
C LYS A 249 18.57 -10.43 21.42
N VAL A 250 18.23 -11.36 20.54
CA VAL A 250 16.95 -12.07 20.63
C VAL A 250 16.90 -12.96 21.87
N ALA A 251 17.96 -13.69 22.19
CA ALA A 251 18.00 -14.47 23.42
C ALA A 251 17.88 -13.58 24.68
N LYS A 252 18.48 -12.40 24.67
CA LYS A 252 18.40 -11.42 25.77
C LYS A 252 16.99 -10.92 26.03
N TYR A 253 16.20 -10.62 24.98
CA TYR A 253 14.91 -9.96 25.13
C TYR A 253 13.73 -10.93 25.10
N PHE A 254 13.80 -12.01 24.32
CA PHE A 254 12.68 -12.97 24.15
C PHE A 254 12.85 -14.27 24.94
N GLY A 255 14.02 -14.54 25.47
CA GLY A 255 14.33 -15.85 26.07
C GLY A 255 13.56 -16.17 27.35
N ASP A 256 13.09 -15.19 28.09
CA ASP A 256 12.30 -15.32 29.32
C ASP A 256 10.79 -15.49 29.10
N ILE A 257 10.32 -15.28 27.89
CA ILE A 257 8.89 -15.37 27.57
C ILE A 257 8.47 -16.84 27.54
N PRO A 258 7.47 -17.26 28.34
CA PRO A 258 7.02 -18.63 28.35
C PRO A 258 6.26 -18.98 27.06
N ALA A 259 6.40 -20.21 26.61
CA ALA A 259 5.62 -20.75 25.51
C ALA A 259 4.12 -20.82 25.87
N THR A 260 3.27 -20.71 24.86
CA THR A 260 1.83 -20.96 24.96
C THR A 260 1.52 -22.42 24.63
N PRO A 261 0.32 -22.93 24.98
CA PRO A 261 -0.13 -24.22 24.51
C PRO A 261 -0.07 -24.32 22.99
N THR A 262 0.38 -25.44 22.47
CA THR A 262 0.37 -25.65 21.01
C THR A 262 -1.04 -26.02 20.59
N MET A 263 -1.69 -25.14 19.85
CA MET A 263 -3.02 -25.35 19.29
C MET A 263 -2.91 -26.06 17.94
N ALA A 264 -3.88 -26.94 17.68
CA ALA A 264 -3.99 -27.54 16.35
C ALA A 264 -4.51 -26.50 15.37
N GLN A 265 -3.79 -26.33 14.26
CA GLN A 265 -4.29 -25.51 13.17
C GLN A 265 -5.47 -26.19 12.47
N PRO A 266 -6.50 -25.44 12.04
CA PRO A 266 -7.60 -25.99 11.26
C PRO A 266 -7.08 -26.75 10.04
N ARG A 267 -7.67 -27.90 9.75
CA ARG A 267 -7.40 -28.67 8.52
C ARG A 267 -8.71 -28.97 7.85
N VAL A 268 -8.92 -28.39 6.70
CA VAL A 268 -10.11 -28.57 5.87
C VAL A 268 -9.65 -28.73 4.42
N ASP A 269 -10.41 -29.48 3.65
CA ASP A 269 -10.19 -29.56 2.22
C ASP A 269 -10.55 -28.23 1.58
N VAL A 270 -9.91 -27.88 0.47
CA VAL A 270 -10.25 -26.69 -0.33
C VAL A 270 -11.76 -26.73 -0.65
N ALA A 271 -12.48 -25.68 -0.27
CA ALA A 271 -13.93 -25.58 -0.44
C ALA A 271 -14.32 -25.32 -1.92
N ALA A 272 -13.86 -26.18 -2.83
CA ALA A 272 -14.14 -26.05 -4.24
C ALA A 272 -15.62 -26.33 -4.53
N HIS A 273 -16.23 -25.50 -5.37
CA HIS A 273 -17.62 -25.65 -5.77
C HIS A 273 -17.78 -26.74 -6.83
N ASP A 274 -18.80 -27.59 -6.73
CA ASP A 274 -19.13 -28.61 -7.74
C ASP A 274 -19.87 -28.02 -8.95
N LYS A 275 -20.52 -26.87 -8.80
CA LYS A 275 -21.32 -26.18 -9.81
C LYS A 275 -21.29 -24.67 -9.60
N ASP A 276 -21.53 -23.95 -10.67
CA ASP A 276 -21.68 -22.50 -10.61
C ASP A 276 -22.85 -22.07 -9.73
N SER A 277 -22.64 -21.00 -9.00
CA SER A 277 -23.64 -20.31 -8.19
C SER A 277 -23.63 -18.82 -8.49
N ARG A 278 -24.75 -18.12 -8.15
CA ARG A 278 -24.91 -16.71 -8.48
C ARG A 278 -25.65 -15.97 -7.39
N SER A 279 -25.22 -14.74 -7.12
CA SER A 279 -25.95 -13.80 -6.29
C SER A 279 -25.92 -12.39 -6.92
N THR A 280 -26.80 -11.52 -6.46
CA THR A 280 -26.85 -10.12 -6.84
C THR A 280 -27.01 -9.25 -5.61
N MET A 281 -26.42 -8.06 -5.63
CA MET A 281 -26.66 -7.04 -4.63
C MET A 281 -26.77 -5.66 -5.27
N THR A 282 -27.39 -4.71 -4.57
CA THR A 282 -27.39 -3.30 -4.95
C THR A 282 -26.50 -2.51 -4.01
N ASP A 283 -25.81 -1.50 -4.56
CA ASP A 283 -25.01 -0.59 -3.78
C ASP A 283 -24.99 0.81 -4.44
N GLN A 284 -24.59 1.82 -3.67
CA GLN A 284 -24.41 3.19 -4.15
C GLN A 284 -23.17 3.30 -5.02
N VAL A 285 -23.21 2.69 -6.18
CA VAL A 285 -22.10 2.59 -7.13
C VAL A 285 -22.51 3.22 -8.47
N PRO A 286 -21.56 3.79 -9.24
CA PRO A 286 -21.88 4.44 -10.50
C PRO A 286 -22.17 3.46 -11.65
N GLN A 287 -21.71 2.21 -11.54
CA GLN A 287 -21.85 1.20 -12.59
C GLN A 287 -21.93 -0.22 -12.03
N THR A 288 -22.41 -1.13 -12.88
CA THR A 288 -22.47 -2.56 -12.54
C THR A 288 -21.06 -3.16 -12.52
N ARG A 289 -20.76 -3.97 -11.52
CA ARG A 289 -19.53 -4.75 -11.44
C ARG A 289 -19.83 -6.22 -11.27
N ILE A 290 -19.12 -7.07 -12.01
CA ILE A 290 -19.18 -8.52 -11.93
C ILE A 290 -17.95 -9.01 -11.19
N TYR A 291 -18.13 -9.84 -10.18
CA TYR A 291 -17.11 -10.64 -9.54
C TYR A 291 -17.37 -12.10 -9.85
N ARG A 292 -16.34 -12.83 -10.24
CA ARG A 292 -16.42 -14.28 -10.38
C ARG A 292 -15.23 -14.91 -9.67
N VAL A 293 -15.52 -15.82 -8.75
CA VAL A 293 -14.51 -16.34 -7.80
C VAL A 293 -14.54 -17.86 -7.77
N TRP A 294 -13.36 -18.46 -7.70
CA TRP A 294 -13.13 -19.89 -7.51
C TRP A 294 -12.26 -20.12 -6.28
N ASN A 295 -12.56 -21.17 -5.49
CA ASN A 295 -11.62 -21.67 -4.50
C ASN A 295 -10.62 -22.61 -5.20
N VAL A 296 -9.33 -22.34 -4.99
CA VAL A 296 -8.24 -23.02 -5.71
C VAL A 296 -7.18 -23.53 -4.73
N ALA A 297 -6.08 -24.06 -5.26
CA ALA A 297 -4.98 -24.67 -4.50
C ALA A 297 -4.52 -23.81 -3.32
N GLU A 298 -4.09 -24.45 -2.26
CA GLU A 298 -3.51 -23.83 -1.07
C GLU A 298 -2.21 -23.09 -1.38
N TYR A 299 -1.84 -22.14 -0.53
CA TYR A 299 -0.54 -21.48 -0.60
C TYR A 299 0.62 -22.48 -0.57
N GLY A 300 1.65 -22.22 -1.36
CA GLY A 300 2.84 -23.08 -1.48
C GLY A 300 2.66 -24.32 -2.37
N GLN A 301 1.49 -24.50 -2.98
CA GLN A 301 1.30 -25.54 -3.98
C GLN A 301 1.67 -25.05 -5.39
N PRO A 302 2.37 -25.84 -6.22
CA PRO A 302 2.76 -25.43 -7.56
C PRO A 302 1.59 -25.00 -8.46
N ASP A 303 0.41 -25.57 -8.24
CA ASP A 303 -0.80 -25.21 -8.97
C ASP A 303 -1.18 -23.73 -8.76
N LEU A 304 -0.95 -23.17 -7.56
CA LEU A 304 -1.23 -21.76 -7.30
C LEU A 304 -0.31 -20.86 -8.12
N ASP A 305 0.99 -21.17 -8.17
CA ASP A 305 1.96 -20.41 -8.97
C ASP A 305 1.60 -20.47 -10.47
N GLU A 306 1.19 -21.63 -10.96
CA GLU A 306 0.74 -21.78 -12.34
C GLU A 306 -0.59 -21.04 -12.61
N LEU A 307 -1.49 -20.96 -11.63
CA LEU A 307 -2.71 -20.16 -11.73
C LEU A 307 -2.42 -18.65 -11.72
N GLN A 308 -1.35 -18.20 -11.09
CA GLN A 308 -0.90 -16.81 -11.23
C GLN A 308 -0.50 -16.50 -12.68
N LEU A 309 0.25 -17.41 -13.33
CA LEU A 309 0.55 -17.27 -14.76
C LEU A 309 -0.70 -17.36 -15.64
N PHE A 310 -1.63 -18.26 -15.30
CA PHE A 310 -2.92 -18.35 -15.97
C PHE A 310 -3.72 -17.04 -15.86
N SER A 311 -3.73 -16.43 -14.68
CA SER A 311 -4.40 -15.15 -14.46
C SER A 311 -3.79 -14.04 -15.32
N GLN A 312 -2.46 -13.96 -15.39
CA GLN A 312 -1.77 -12.96 -16.21
C GLN A 312 -2.18 -13.07 -17.69
N VAL A 313 -2.33 -14.29 -18.22
CA VAL A 313 -2.77 -14.52 -19.59
C VAL A 313 -4.26 -14.22 -19.78
N LEU A 314 -5.10 -14.55 -18.79
CA LEU A 314 -6.55 -14.40 -18.91
C LEU A 314 -7.00 -12.93 -18.85
N GLY A 315 -6.59 -12.19 -17.81
CA GLY A 315 -7.09 -10.84 -17.55
C GLY A 315 -6.16 -10.00 -16.64
N GLY A 316 -4.91 -10.43 -16.42
CA GLY A 316 -3.97 -9.79 -15.51
C GLY A 316 -3.13 -8.67 -16.13
N SER A 317 -3.30 -8.37 -17.41
CA SER A 317 -2.54 -7.34 -18.10
C SER A 317 -3.32 -6.70 -19.24
N LYS A 318 -2.81 -5.56 -19.73
CA LYS A 318 -3.37 -4.80 -20.87
C LYS A 318 -3.41 -5.64 -22.16
N SER A 319 -2.51 -6.60 -22.28
CA SER A 319 -2.44 -7.49 -23.46
C SER A 319 -3.14 -8.83 -23.25
N SER A 320 -3.76 -9.06 -22.10
CA SER A 320 -4.47 -10.29 -21.76
C SER A 320 -5.68 -10.54 -22.65
N ARG A 321 -6.16 -11.78 -22.64
CA ARG A 321 -7.25 -12.20 -23.54
C ARG A 321 -8.56 -11.47 -23.27
N LEU A 322 -8.93 -11.31 -21.97
CA LEU A 322 -10.16 -10.61 -21.60
C LEU A 322 -10.06 -9.12 -21.84
N ASP A 323 -8.91 -8.50 -21.54
CA ASP A 323 -8.70 -7.09 -21.83
C ASP A 323 -8.83 -6.82 -23.33
N THR A 324 -8.10 -7.58 -24.15
CA THR A 324 -8.17 -7.52 -25.60
C THR A 324 -9.61 -7.67 -26.11
N ARG A 325 -10.36 -8.65 -25.59
CA ARG A 325 -11.68 -8.95 -26.07
C ARG A 325 -12.74 -7.96 -25.54
N LEU A 326 -12.80 -7.75 -24.23
CA LEU A 326 -13.86 -6.97 -23.57
C LEU A 326 -13.69 -5.46 -23.71
N LEU A 327 -12.44 -4.94 -23.61
CA LEU A 327 -12.17 -3.50 -23.71
C LEU A 327 -11.92 -3.06 -25.15
N HIS A 328 -11.05 -3.75 -25.88
CA HIS A 328 -10.60 -3.26 -27.19
C HIS A 328 -11.50 -3.70 -28.33
N GLN A 329 -11.97 -4.96 -28.38
CA GLN A 329 -12.77 -5.49 -29.47
C GLN A 329 -14.27 -5.23 -29.27
N ASP A 330 -14.85 -5.80 -28.22
CA ASP A 330 -16.30 -5.79 -27.99
C ASP A 330 -16.78 -4.53 -27.24
N LYS A 331 -15.88 -3.83 -26.52
CA LYS A 331 -16.12 -2.58 -25.79
C LYS A 331 -17.26 -2.67 -24.77
N LEU A 332 -17.33 -3.80 -24.05
CA LEU A 332 -18.41 -4.13 -23.12
C LEU A 332 -18.10 -3.70 -21.67
N VAL A 333 -16.84 -3.46 -21.33
CA VAL A 333 -16.40 -3.09 -19.97
C VAL A 333 -15.50 -1.86 -20.01
N ASP A 334 -15.37 -1.19 -18.87
CA ASP A 334 -14.40 -0.12 -18.66
C ASP A 334 -13.10 -0.64 -18.05
N SER A 335 -13.16 -1.78 -17.34
CA SER A 335 -12.00 -2.51 -16.84
C SER A 335 -12.30 -3.99 -16.68
N VAL A 336 -11.27 -4.83 -16.77
CA VAL A 336 -11.30 -6.24 -16.38
C VAL A 336 -9.98 -6.60 -15.71
N SER A 337 -10.03 -7.43 -14.69
CA SER A 337 -8.83 -7.94 -14.03
C SER A 337 -9.04 -9.35 -13.52
N THR A 338 -7.96 -10.11 -13.44
CA THR A 338 -7.90 -11.44 -12.82
C THR A 338 -6.68 -11.56 -11.92
N GLY A 339 -6.76 -12.42 -10.92
CA GLY A 339 -5.66 -12.67 -9.99
C GLY A 339 -5.88 -13.94 -9.18
N ALA A 340 -4.83 -14.39 -8.52
CA ALA A 340 -4.90 -15.47 -7.55
C ALA A 340 -4.32 -14.97 -6.22
N PHE A 341 -5.07 -15.11 -5.14
CA PHE A 341 -4.66 -14.74 -3.78
C PHE A 341 -4.42 -15.99 -2.95
N GLY A 342 -3.17 -16.15 -2.50
CA GLY A 342 -2.76 -17.30 -1.70
C GLY A 342 -3.31 -17.24 -0.27
N ALA A 343 -3.81 -18.40 0.22
CA ALA A 343 -4.21 -18.61 1.61
C ALA A 343 -3.98 -20.09 2.00
N GLN A 344 -3.84 -20.34 3.31
CA GLN A 344 -3.44 -21.66 3.82
C GLN A 344 -4.47 -22.79 3.64
N LEU A 345 -5.77 -22.48 3.78
CA LEU A 345 -6.85 -23.45 3.71
C LEU A 345 -7.54 -23.49 2.35
N GLY A 346 -6.89 -22.97 1.33
CA GLY A 346 -7.38 -22.81 -0.02
C GLY A 346 -7.39 -21.35 -0.44
N SER A 347 -6.74 -21.10 -1.57
CA SER A 347 -6.62 -19.78 -2.19
C SER A 347 -7.86 -19.44 -3.00
N ILE A 348 -7.96 -18.19 -3.44
CA ILE A 348 -9.00 -17.76 -4.36
C ILE A 348 -8.40 -17.30 -5.69
N PHE A 349 -9.02 -17.73 -6.78
CA PHE A 349 -8.85 -17.10 -8.09
C PHE A 349 -10.05 -16.21 -8.32
N PHE A 350 -9.81 -14.95 -8.66
CA PHE A 350 -10.88 -13.99 -8.88
C PHE A 350 -10.80 -13.35 -10.26
N LEU A 351 -11.96 -12.96 -10.75
CA LEU A 351 -12.15 -12.13 -11.92
C LEU A 351 -13.09 -10.99 -11.53
N MET A 352 -12.74 -9.78 -11.93
CA MET A 352 -13.56 -8.58 -11.71
C MET A 352 -13.71 -7.85 -13.05
N ALA A 353 -14.94 -7.39 -13.36
CA ALA A 353 -15.20 -6.62 -14.56
C ALA A 353 -16.19 -5.46 -14.29
N ASP A 354 -15.77 -4.24 -14.61
CA ASP A 354 -16.61 -3.05 -14.56
C ASP A 354 -17.41 -2.94 -15.85
N VAL A 355 -18.70 -3.28 -15.78
CA VAL A 355 -19.59 -3.32 -16.94
C VAL A 355 -19.89 -1.90 -17.41
N LYS A 356 -19.68 -1.64 -18.69
CA LYS A 356 -19.94 -0.34 -19.28
C LYS A 356 -21.41 0.05 -19.15
N GLN A 357 -21.66 1.32 -18.85
CA GLN A 357 -23.02 1.80 -18.65
C GLN A 357 -23.93 1.48 -19.85
N GLY A 358 -25.08 0.88 -19.56
CA GLY A 358 -26.06 0.48 -20.58
C GLY A 358 -25.78 -0.86 -21.26
N VAL A 359 -24.68 -1.53 -20.91
CA VAL A 359 -24.38 -2.89 -21.38
C VAL A 359 -25.08 -3.91 -20.47
N ASP A 360 -25.63 -4.95 -21.08
CA ASP A 360 -26.18 -6.11 -20.35
C ASP A 360 -25.03 -6.94 -19.76
N PRO A 361 -24.97 -7.13 -18.43
CA PRO A 361 -23.94 -7.94 -17.78
C PRO A 361 -23.83 -9.36 -18.33
N ALA A 362 -24.94 -9.95 -18.79
CA ALA A 362 -24.95 -11.30 -19.37
C ALA A 362 -24.09 -11.39 -20.64
N LYS A 363 -23.93 -10.30 -21.40
CA LYS A 363 -23.01 -10.30 -22.56
C LYS A 363 -21.55 -10.35 -22.13
N VAL A 364 -21.21 -9.66 -21.05
CA VAL A 364 -19.84 -9.68 -20.47
C VAL A 364 -19.51 -11.09 -19.97
N GLU A 365 -20.45 -11.68 -19.22
CA GLU A 365 -20.29 -13.05 -18.71
C GLU A 365 -20.13 -14.07 -19.85
N ALA A 366 -20.88 -13.94 -20.94
CA ALA A 366 -20.75 -14.83 -22.10
C ALA A 366 -19.35 -14.77 -22.74
N VAL A 367 -18.76 -13.58 -22.83
CA VAL A 367 -17.39 -13.41 -23.35
C VAL A 367 -16.36 -13.96 -22.36
N ILE A 368 -16.56 -13.75 -21.07
CA ILE A 368 -15.71 -14.34 -20.03
C ILE A 368 -15.72 -15.87 -20.14
N ASP A 369 -16.89 -16.47 -20.28
CA ASP A 369 -17.05 -17.91 -20.44
C ASP A 369 -16.37 -18.44 -21.71
N GLU A 370 -16.50 -17.72 -22.82
CA GLU A 370 -15.87 -18.08 -24.10
C GLU A 370 -14.34 -18.08 -23.96
N GLU A 371 -13.74 -17.01 -23.43
CA GLU A 371 -12.30 -16.87 -23.30
C GLU A 371 -11.71 -17.84 -22.28
N LEU A 372 -12.39 -18.03 -21.14
CA LEU A 372 -11.98 -19.01 -20.14
C LEU A 372 -12.00 -20.43 -20.73
N LYS A 373 -13.07 -20.83 -21.40
CA LYS A 373 -13.18 -22.13 -22.07
C LYS A 373 -12.10 -22.32 -23.13
N ARG A 374 -11.80 -21.26 -23.91
CA ARG A 374 -10.74 -21.31 -24.91
C ARG A 374 -9.37 -21.52 -24.27
N LEU A 375 -9.07 -20.78 -23.18
CA LEU A 375 -7.80 -20.93 -22.48
C LEU A 375 -7.66 -22.29 -21.79
N LEU A 376 -8.72 -22.81 -21.18
CA LEU A 376 -8.75 -24.16 -20.59
C LEU A 376 -8.57 -25.25 -21.65
N LYS A 377 -9.15 -25.12 -22.84
CA LYS A 377 -9.06 -26.08 -23.90
C LYS A 377 -7.70 -26.07 -24.59
N ASP A 378 -7.25 -24.88 -25.03
CA ASP A 378 -6.11 -24.76 -25.96
C ASP A 378 -4.80 -24.46 -25.19
N GLY A 379 -4.88 -23.97 -23.94
CA GLY A 379 -3.76 -23.46 -23.15
C GLY A 379 -3.26 -22.10 -23.62
N PRO A 380 -2.29 -21.51 -22.90
CA PRO A 380 -1.59 -20.31 -23.36
C PRO A 380 -0.63 -20.64 -24.51
N THR A 381 -0.34 -19.64 -25.33
CA THR A 381 0.71 -19.73 -26.37
C THR A 381 2.11 -19.63 -25.73
N ALA A 382 3.14 -20.05 -26.45
CA ALA A 382 4.52 -19.93 -25.97
C ALA A 382 4.92 -18.45 -25.68
N THR A 383 4.38 -17.51 -26.44
CA THR A 383 4.62 -16.06 -26.24
C THR A 383 3.95 -15.58 -24.98
N GLU A 384 2.68 -15.92 -24.72
CA GLU A 384 1.97 -15.56 -23.49
C GLU A 384 2.68 -16.12 -22.25
N VAL A 385 3.16 -17.37 -22.31
CA VAL A 385 3.94 -17.97 -21.22
C VAL A 385 5.24 -17.18 -20.95
N ALA A 386 5.99 -16.86 -22.02
CA ALA A 386 7.24 -16.11 -21.88
C ALA A 386 7.02 -14.71 -21.30
N GLN A 387 5.98 -14.01 -21.73
CA GLN A 387 5.60 -12.70 -21.21
C GLN A 387 5.21 -12.78 -19.72
N ALA A 388 4.30 -13.70 -19.38
CA ALA A 388 3.86 -13.86 -17.99
C ALA A 388 5.04 -14.14 -17.05
N ARG A 389 5.95 -15.05 -17.43
CA ARG A 389 7.19 -15.31 -16.67
C ARG A 389 8.05 -14.05 -16.51
N THR A 390 8.23 -13.27 -17.57
CA THR A 390 9.05 -12.06 -17.54
C THR A 390 8.44 -11.02 -16.59
N VAL A 391 7.11 -10.87 -16.61
CA VAL A 391 6.39 -9.96 -15.72
C VAL A 391 6.57 -10.37 -14.25
N PHE A 392 6.39 -11.65 -13.92
CA PHE A 392 6.58 -12.15 -12.56
C PHE A 392 8.02 -12.03 -12.09
N LYS A 393 9.02 -12.43 -12.92
CA LYS A 393 10.44 -12.24 -12.60
C LYS A 393 10.76 -10.77 -12.32
N ALA A 394 10.31 -9.87 -13.17
CA ALA A 394 10.55 -8.44 -13.02
C ALA A 394 9.85 -7.87 -11.77
N GLY A 395 8.66 -8.35 -11.45
CA GLY A 395 7.93 -8.02 -10.22
C GLY A 395 8.70 -8.42 -8.97
N PHE A 396 9.16 -9.67 -8.92
CA PHE A 396 9.96 -10.19 -7.80
C PHE A 396 11.26 -9.39 -7.61
N VAL A 397 12.04 -9.16 -8.68
CA VAL A 397 13.29 -8.40 -8.62
C VAL A 397 13.08 -7.00 -8.03
N ARG A 398 11.99 -6.33 -8.41
CA ARG A 398 11.65 -5.01 -7.86
C ARG A 398 11.16 -5.07 -6.41
N GLY A 399 10.36 -6.09 -6.07
CA GLY A 399 9.81 -6.27 -4.73
C GLY A 399 10.89 -6.45 -3.67
N VAL A 400 11.89 -7.28 -3.96
CA VAL A 400 12.99 -7.57 -3.04
C VAL A 400 14.05 -6.47 -2.96
N GLU A 401 13.83 -5.31 -3.56
CA GLU A 401 14.61 -4.13 -3.23
C GLU A 401 14.40 -3.73 -1.77
N ARG A 402 13.17 -3.86 -1.25
CA ARG A 402 12.84 -3.50 0.14
C ARG A 402 13.38 -4.54 1.13
N ILE A 403 13.97 -4.05 2.24
CA ILE A 403 14.41 -4.87 3.37
C ILE A 403 13.18 -5.34 4.17
N GLY A 404 12.34 -4.40 4.56
CA GLY A 404 11.12 -4.63 5.35
C GLY A 404 9.88 -4.01 4.75
N GLY A 405 8.79 -3.96 5.54
CA GLY A 405 7.48 -3.51 5.08
C GLY A 405 6.77 -4.54 4.21
N PHE A 406 5.63 -4.18 3.67
CA PHE A 406 4.82 -5.07 2.83
C PHE A 406 5.57 -5.58 1.60
N GLY A 407 5.66 -6.90 1.46
CA GLY A 407 6.31 -7.57 0.34
C GLY A 407 7.82 -7.37 0.27
N GLY A 408 8.45 -6.80 1.32
CA GLY A 408 9.90 -6.73 1.44
C GLY A 408 10.52 -8.09 1.80
N LYS A 409 11.84 -8.15 1.82
CA LYS A 409 12.58 -9.40 2.09
C LYS A 409 12.17 -10.07 3.40
N ALA A 410 11.99 -9.27 4.47
CA ALA A 410 11.56 -9.78 5.77
C ALA A 410 10.17 -10.42 5.69
N ASP A 411 9.27 -9.80 4.95
CA ASP A 411 7.88 -10.26 4.80
C ASP A 411 7.79 -11.56 4.00
N VAL A 412 8.51 -11.65 2.88
CA VAL A 412 8.61 -12.87 2.06
C VAL A 412 9.12 -14.06 2.88
N LEU A 413 10.17 -13.86 3.68
CA LEU A 413 10.74 -14.92 4.54
C LEU A 413 9.77 -15.35 5.64
N ALA A 414 9.06 -14.38 6.25
CA ALA A 414 8.08 -14.64 7.30
C ALA A 414 6.86 -15.40 6.78
N GLU A 415 6.31 -14.97 5.64
CA GLU A 415 5.16 -15.62 4.98
C GLU A 415 5.48 -17.08 4.65
N CYS A 416 6.59 -17.33 3.98
CA CYS A 416 7.08 -18.66 3.68
C CYS A 416 7.22 -19.52 4.95
N ALA A 417 7.89 -18.98 5.97
CA ALA A 417 8.13 -19.72 7.21
C ALA A 417 6.85 -20.07 7.97
N VAL A 418 5.87 -19.17 8.00
CA VAL A 418 4.59 -19.38 8.72
C VAL A 418 3.66 -20.28 7.93
N PHE A 419 3.53 -20.11 6.63
CA PHE A 419 2.54 -20.81 5.85
C PHE A 419 2.99 -22.21 5.42
N THR A 420 4.27 -22.40 5.13
CA THR A 420 4.80 -23.69 4.64
C THR A 420 5.74 -24.38 5.62
N GLY A 421 6.23 -23.66 6.63
CA GLY A 421 7.30 -24.14 7.52
C GLY A 421 8.72 -23.97 6.95
N ASP A 422 8.89 -23.59 5.68
CA ASP A 422 10.17 -23.35 5.01
C ASP A 422 10.29 -21.87 4.61
N ALA A 423 11.18 -21.12 5.23
CA ALA A 423 11.44 -19.72 4.88
C ALA A 423 11.97 -19.53 3.44
N GLY A 424 12.41 -20.59 2.80
CA GLY A 424 12.89 -20.59 1.42
C GLY A 424 11.83 -20.93 0.37
N CYS A 425 10.57 -21.07 0.72
CA CYS A 425 9.49 -21.48 -0.19
C CYS A 425 9.37 -20.60 -1.44
N PHE A 426 9.74 -19.33 -1.36
CA PHE A 426 9.76 -18.41 -2.51
C PHE A 426 10.66 -18.91 -3.65
N ARG A 427 11.71 -19.69 -3.35
CA ARG A 427 12.59 -20.29 -4.37
C ARG A 427 11.88 -21.38 -5.15
N ASP A 428 11.08 -22.20 -4.44
CA ASP A 428 10.30 -23.26 -5.09
C ASP A 428 9.20 -22.65 -5.98
N SER A 429 8.56 -21.55 -5.54
CA SER A 429 7.63 -20.77 -6.38
C SER A 429 8.32 -20.15 -7.59
N LEU A 430 9.48 -19.54 -7.45
CA LEU A 430 10.26 -19.01 -8.57
C LEU A 430 10.70 -20.13 -9.54
N GLU A 431 11.10 -21.28 -9.02
CA GLU A 431 11.43 -22.46 -9.86
C GLU A 431 10.21 -22.95 -10.64
N THR A 432 9.03 -23.03 -9.99
CA THR A 432 7.76 -23.39 -10.65
C THR A 432 7.43 -22.40 -11.76
N LEU A 433 7.46 -21.09 -11.47
CA LEU A 433 7.18 -20.03 -12.44
C LEU A 433 8.16 -20.05 -13.61
N ASN A 434 9.46 -20.24 -13.36
CA ASN A 434 10.49 -20.30 -14.39
C ASN A 434 10.38 -21.53 -15.28
N ASN A 435 9.92 -22.66 -14.76
CA ASN A 435 9.78 -23.93 -15.49
C ASN A 435 8.39 -24.16 -16.06
N ALA A 436 7.39 -23.34 -15.73
CA ALA A 436 6.01 -23.49 -16.18
C ALA A 436 5.93 -23.56 -17.70
N THR A 437 5.07 -24.40 -18.22
CA THR A 437 4.83 -24.62 -19.67
C THR A 437 3.37 -24.31 -20.00
N ALA A 438 3.07 -24.10 -21.26
CA ALA A 438 1.67 -23.99 -21.70
C ALA A 438 0.82 -25.20 -21.27
N GLN A 439 1.40 -26.39 -21.22
CA GLN A 439 0.72 -27.58 -20.76
C GLN A 439 0.46 -27.60 -19.25
N SER A 440 1.45 -27.23 -18.43
CA SER A 440 1.29 -27.24 -16.98
C SER A 440 0.32 -26.14 -16.51
N ILE A 441 0.43 -24.91 -17.05
CA ILE A 441 -0.50 -23.81 -16.80
C ILE A 441 -1.94 -24.21 -17.17
N ARG A 442 -2.13 -24.80 -18.35
CA ARG A 442 -3.44 -25.32 -18.76
C ARG A 442 -3.95 -26.39 -17.80
N ALA A 443 -3.09 -27.31 -17.36
CA ALA A 443 -3.48 -28.41 -16.48
C ALA A 443 -3.91 -27.89 -15.09
N ALA A 444 -3.24 -26.87 -14.54
CA ALA A 444 -3.66 -26.20 -13.31
C ALA A 444 -5.02 -25.50 -13.49
N GLY A 445 -5.18 -24.75 -14.59
CA GLY A 445 -6.47 -24.14 -14.93
C GLY A 445 -7.60 -25.16 -15.06
N ASP A 446 -7.37 -26.27 -15.77
CA ASP A 446 -8.36 -27.35 -15.95
C ASP A 446 -8.73 -28.02 -14.63
N ARG A 447 -7.77 -28.20 -13.72
CA ARG A 447 -8.00 -28.79 -12.39
C ARG A 447 -8.90 -27.95 -11.51
N TRP A 448 -8.73 -26.62 -11.54
CA TRP A 448 -9.36 -25.71 -10.57
C TRP A 448 -10.46 -24.86 -11.18
N LEU A 449 -10.28 -24.28 -12.37
CA LEU A 449 -11.21 -23.33 -12.97
C LEU A 449 -12.27 -23.99 -13.87
N SER A 450 -12.17 -25.29 -14.12
CA SER A 450 -13.24 -26.07 -14.74
C SER A 450 -14.32 -26.48 -13.73
N ARG A 451 -14.08 -26.26 -12.44
CA ARG A 451 -15.05 -26.48 -11.34
C ARG A 451 -16.03 -25.33 -11.25
N GLY A 452 -17.01 -25.46 -10.37
CA GLY A 452 -17.96 -24.39 -10.11
C GLY A 452 -17.32 -23.11 -9.54
N SER A 453 -17.90 -22.01 -9.90
CA SER A 453 -17.54 -20.66 -9.40
C SER A 453 -18.74 -20.01 -8.72
N HIS A 454 -18.47 -18.95 -7.93
CA HIS A 454 -19.51 -18.02 -7.53
C HIS A 454 -19.44 -16.73 -8.33
N THR A 455 -20.54 -16.30 -8.92
CA THR A 455 -20.66 -14.98 -9.58
C THR A 455 -21.52 -14.05 -8.71
N LEU A 456 -20.94 -12.93 -8.29
CA LEU A 456 -21.64 -11.83 -7.62
C LEU A 456 -21.74 -10.65 -8.60
N VAL A 457 -22.96 -10.16 -8.81
CA VAL A 457 -23.20 -8.96 -9.62
C VAL A 457 -23.67 -7.83 -8.71
N VAL A 458 -22.89 -6.75 -8.65
CA VAL A 458 -23.25 -5.54 -7.93
C VAL A 458 -23.83 -4.52 -8.90
N THR A 459 -25.03 -4.04 -8.64
CA THR A 459 -25.73 -3.08 -9.52
C THR A 459 -25.99 -1.75 -8.82
N PRO A 460 -26.01 -0.62 -9.56
CA PRO A 460 -26.39 0.67 -9.00
C PRO A 460 -27.77 0.64 -8.35
N GLY A 461 -27.86 1.15 -7.12
CA GLY A 461 -29.10 1.21 -6.38
C GLY A 461 -28.87 1.63 -4.92
N PRO A 462 -29.91 1.61 -4.10
CA PRO A 462 -29.74 1.85 -2.67
C PRO A 462 -28.82 0.80 -2.05
N ARG A 463 -27.89 1.23 -1.19
CA ARG A 463 -27.09 0.31 -0.38
C ARG A 463 -28.01 -0.40 0.60
N VAL A 464 -27.90 -1.72 0.66
CA VAL A 464 -28.63 -2.55 1.61
C VAL A 464 -27.64 -2.99 2.68
N ALA A 465 -27.95 -2.67 3.94
CA ALA A 465 -27.15 -3.16 5.06
C ALA A 465 -27.20 -4.70 5.09
N LEU A 466 -26.04 -5.33 5.26
CA LEU A 466 -25.99 -6.79 5.44
C LEU A 466 -26.62 -7.15 6.78
N ALA A 467 -27.38 -8.22 6.78
CA ALA A 467 -27.91 -8.77 8.01
C ALA A 467 -26.77 -9.42 8.82
N GLU A 468 -26.72 -9.13 10.11
CA GLU A 468 -25.78 -9.77 11.02
C GLU A 468 -26.54 -10.73 11.93
N ASP A 469 -25.98 -11.91 12.12
CA ASP A 469 -26.48 -12.87 13.10
C ASP A 469 -26.19 -12.38 14.52
N PRO A 470 -27.07 -12.63 15.50
CA PRO A 470 -26.79 -12.34 16.90
C PRO A 470 -25.55 -13.10 17.37
N ALA A 471 -24.70 -12.45 18.16
CA ALA A 471 -23.54 -13.09 18.75
C ALA A 471 -23.97 -14.28 19.65
N VAL A 472 -23.25 -15.38 19.49
CA VAL A 472 -23.45 -16.57 20.35
C VAL A 472 -22.38 -16.59 21.44
N THR A 473 -22.67 -17.23 22.56
CA THR A 473 -21.67 -17.45 23.60
C THR A 473 -20.73 -18.57 23.17
N PRO A 474 -19.40 -18.31 23.10
CA PRO A 474 -18.44 -19.34 22.75
C PRO A 474 -18.48 -20.53 23.73
N ALA A 475 -18.12 -21.72 23.24
CA ALA A 475 -17.87 -22.84 24.10
C ALA A 475 -16.74 -22.52 25.10
N PRO A 476 -16.79 -23.03 26.34
CA PRO A 476 -15.72 -22.83 27.32
C PRO A 476 -14.39 -23.33 26.78
N LEU A 477 -13.38 -22.44 26.77
CA LEU A 477 -12.04 -22.75 26.29
C LEU A 477 -11.32 -23.65 27.31
N THR A 478 -10.83 -24.79 26.87
CA THR A 478 -9.93 -25.65 27.65
C THR A 478 -8.58 -25.69 26.95
N LEU A 479 -7.59 -25.06 27.54
CA LEU A 479 -6.24 -25.02 26.98
C LEU A 479 -5.50 -26.35 27.28
N PRO A 480 -4.80 -26.93 26.29
CA PRO A 480 -3.87 -28.02 26.54
C PRO A 480 -2.70 -27.55 27.41
N ALA A 481 -1.98 -28.49 28.01
CA ALA A 481 -0.75 -28.16 28.73
C ALA A 481 0.32 -27.69 27.72
N VAL A 482 1.16 -26.75 28.17
CA VAL A 482 2.35 -26.35 27.40
C VAL A 482 3.29 -27.56 27.29
N ASP A 483 3.85 -27.76 26.11
CA ASP A 483 4.82 -28.83 25.86
C ASP A 483 6.08 -28.62 26.73
N PRO A 484 6.44 -29.58 27.60
CA PRO A 484 7.55 -29.44 28.54
C PRO A 484 8.95 -29.33 27.86
N LYS A 485 9.04 -29.53 26.56
CA LYS A 485 10.28 -29.28 25.81
C LYS A 485 10.66 -27.78 25.76
N TYR A 486 9.66 -26.90 25.87
CA TYR A 486 9.89 -25.45 25.85
C TYR A 486 10.36 -24.99 27.24
N THR A 487 11.47 -24.27 27.25
CA THR A 487 12.07 -23.74 28.47
C THR A 487 12.44 -22.27 28.29
N THR A 488 12.50 -21.54 29.38
CA THR A 488 12.91 -20.12 29.38
C THR A 488 14.33 -19.95 29.85
N THR A 489 14.93 -18.82 29.48
CA THR A 489 16.23 -18.36 29.99
C THR A 489 16.02 -17.07 30.81
N PRO A 490 17.01 -16.64 31.65
CA PRO A 490 16.88 -15.36 32.34
C PRO A 490 16.67 -14.18 31.37
N GLY A 491 15.71 -13.34 31.66
CA GLY A 491 15.40 -12.14 30.89
C GLY A 491 16.03 -10.87 31.44
N VAL A 492 15.63 -9.73 30.86
CA VAL A 492 16.05 -8.40 31.30
C VAL A 492 15.15 -7.87 32.42
N ASP A 493 15.68 -7.00 33.27
CA ASP A 493 14.87 -6.26 34.22
C ASP A 493 14.10 -5.14 33.49
N ARG A 494 12.84 -5.38 33.21
CA ARG A 494 11.95 -4.46 32.47
C ARG A 494 11.63 -3.19 33.24
N LYS A 495 11.84 -3.17 34.58
CA LYS A 495 11.68 -1.97 35.40
C LYS A 495 12.70 -0.88 35.06
N THR A 496 13.79 -1.22 34.38
CA THR A 496 14.74 -0.23 33.87
C THR A 496 14.15 0.64 32.75
N GLY A 497 12.99 0.26 32.21
CA GLY A 497 12.31 0.96 31.14
C GLY A 497 12.85 0.64 29.75
N ILE A 498 12.28 1.30 28.74
CA ILE A 498 12.63 1.13 27.34
C ILE A 498 14.10 1.54 27.12
N PRO A 499 14.93 0.69 26.48
CA PRO A 499 16.30 1.06 26.15
C PRO A 499 16.35 2.33 25.29
N SER A 500 17.14 3.30 25.71
CA SER A 500 17.36 4.54 24.94
C SER A 500 18.56 4.39 24.00
N THR A 501 18.56 5.18 22.94
CA THR A 501 19.74 5.38 22.09
C THR A 501 20.05 6.87 21.98
N ASP A 502 21.32 7.22 22.17
CA ASP A 502 21.80 8.61 22.07
C ASP A 502 22.54 8.86 20.74
N SER A 503 22.67 7.82 19.91
CA SER A 503 23.34 7.89 18.62
C SER A 503 22.42 7.43 17.50
N TYR A 504 22.56 8.05 16.34
CA TYR A 504 21.78 7.73 15.15
C TYR A 504 22.70 7.61 13.95
N PRO A 505 22.39 6.74 12.97
CA PRO A 505 23.14 6.64 11.75
C PRO A 505 23.25 7.99 11.04
N GLN A 506 24.37 8.24 10.41
CA GLN A 506 24.55 9.42 9.60
C GLN A 506 23.63 9.36 8.38
N LEU A 507 23.05 10.51 8.05
CA LEU A 507 22.31 10.67 6.81
C LEU A 507 23.26 10.47 5.63
N VAL A 508 22.93 9.51 4.77
CA VAL A 508 23.60 9.27 3.49
C VAL A 508 22.57 9.49 2.39
N PHE A 509 22.86 10.40 1.48
CA PHE A 509 22.10 10.59 0.25
C PHE A 509 23.07 10.40 -0.92
N PRO A 510 22.65 9.70 -2.01
CA PRO A 510 23.55 9.46 -3.13
C PRO A 510 24.08 10.76 -3.74
N GLU A 511 25.32 10.73 -4.19
CA GLU A 511 25.91 11.82 -4.95
C GLU A 511 25.17 12.01 -6.27
N LEU A 512 24.74 13.24 -6.54
CA LEU A 512 24.05 13.59 -7.78
C LEU A 512 25.05 13.96 -8.86
N GLN A 513 25.21 13.05 -9.83
CA GLN A 513 26.08 13.27 -10.97
C GLN A 513 25.27 13.93 -12.11
N ARG A 514 25.86 14.91 -12.80
CA ARG A 514 25.17 15.65 -13.85
C ARG A 514 25.88 15.53 -15.19
N ALA A 515 25.08 15.38 -16.24
CA ALA A 515 25.55 15.41 -17.64
C ALA A 515 24.54 16.16 -18.53
N LYS A 516 24.89 16.40 -19.76
CA LYS A 516 23.98 16.91 -20.78
C LYS A 516 23.94 15.95 -21.96
N LEU A 517 22.74 15.71 -22.47
CA LEU A 517 22.53 14.99 -23.72
C LEU A 517 22.79 15.92 -24.92
N LYS A 518 22.96 15.32 -26.09
CA LYS A 518 23.12 16.06 -27.36
C LYS A 518 21.97 16.98 -27.69
N ASN A 519 20.75 16.63 -27.26
CA ASN A 519 19.56 17.46 -27.41
C ASN A 519 19.46 18.61 -26.38
N GLY A 520 20.43 18.74 -25.47
CA GLY A 520 20.51 19.80 -24.46
C GLY A 520 19.84 19.47 -23.12
N SER A 521 19.07 18.38 -23.00
CA SER A 521 18.46 17.96 -21.73
C SER A 521 19.51 17.68 -20.67
N THR A 522 19.23 18.07 -19.42
CA THR A 522 20.08 17.76 -18.28
C THR A 522 19.76 16.34 -17.77
N VAL A 523 20.80 15.53 -17.57
CA VAL A 523 20.70 14.25 -16.86
C VAL A 523 21.18 14.43 -15.44
N VAL A 524 20.44 13.91 -14.49
CA VAL A 524 20.80 13.80 -13.06
C VAL A 524 20.80 12.33 -12.70
N LEU A 525 21.95 11.77 -12.36
CA LEU A 525 22.11 10.35 -12.00
C LEU A 525 22.41 10.21 -10.51
N ALA A 526 21.74 9.24 -9.87
CA ALA A 526 22.12 8.66 -8.60
C ALA A 526 22.37 7.15 -8.79
N GLU A 527 23.62 6.71 -8.65
CA GLU A 527 24.00 5.30 -8.82
C GLU A 527 23.52 4.45 -7.64
N ARG A 528 22.91 3.29 -7.95
CA ARG A 528 22.48 2.26 -7.00
C ARG A 528 22.62 0.88 -7.62
N HIS A 529 23.35 -0.02 -6.96
CA HIS A 529 23.68 -1.33 -7.50
C HIS A 529 23.08 -2.50 -6.68
N ASP A 530 22.07 -2.23 -5.87
CA ASP A 530 21.47 -3.21 -4.94
C ASP A 530 20.66 -4.27 -5.67
N ILE A 531 19.98 -3.87 -6.76
CA ILE A 531 19.22 -4.76 -7.65
C ILE A 531 19.48 -4.38 -9.12
N PRO A 532 19.38 -5.32 -10.07
CA PRO A 532 19.65 -5.06 -11.49
C PRO A 532 18.47 -4.32 -12.18
N VAL A 533 18.13 -3.14 -11.68
CA VAL A 533 17.04 -2.29 -12.20
C VAL A 533 17.54 -0.88 -12.40
N VAL A 534 17.12 -0.24 -13.50
CA VAL A 534 17.34 1.18 -13.78
C VAL A 534 16.00 1.87 -13.93
N GLN A 535 15.83 2.95 -13.16
CA GLN A 535 14.66 3.82 -13.23
C GLN A 535 15.05 5.12 -13.96
N VAL A 536 14.22 5.55 -14.88
CA VAL A 536 14.40 6.79 -15.65
C VAL A 536 13.12 7.60 -15.61
N SER A 537 13.19 8.85 -15.18
CA SER A 537 12.06 9.78 -15.23
C SER A 537 12.42 11.00 -16.06
N TYR A 538 11.61 11.31 -17.06
CA TYR A 538 11.60 12.63 -17.72
C TYR A 538 10.63 13.51 -16.97
N GLU A 539 11.14 14.57 -16.34
CA GLU A 539 10.37 15.58 -15.65
C GLU A 539 10.15 16.78 -16.55
N PHE A 540 8.88 17.12 -16.85
CA PHE A 540 8.48 18.24 -17.67
C PHE A 540 7.77 19.31 -16.84
N ASN A 541 7.86 20.57 -17.22
CA ASN A 541 6.92 21.59 -16.80
C ASN A 541 5.57 21.38 -17.52
N GLY A 542 4.49 21.98 -17.01
CA GLY A 542 3.16 21.82 -17.59
C GLY A 542 2.41 20.60 -17.01
N GLY A 543 1.82 20.80 -15.85
CA GLY A 543 0.86 19.90 -15.22
C GLY A 543 -0.57 20.40 -15.39
N TYR A 544 -1.47 20.10 -14.43
CA TYR A 544 -2.86 20.55 -14.50
C TYR A 544 -2.99 22.08 -14.58
N SER A 545 -2.07 22.82 -13.96
CA SER A 545 -2.06 24.29 -14.05
C SER A 545 -1.97 24.81 -15.49
N ALA A 546 -1.42 23.99 -16.41
CA ALA A 546 -1.38 24.33 -17.84
C ALA A 546 -2.73 24.19 -18.55
N ASP A 547 -3.72 23.56 -17.92
CA ASP A 547 -5.10 23.46 -18.45
C ASP A 547 -5.90 24.76 -18.23
N ALA A 548 -5.38 25.72 -17.46
CA ALA A 548 -6.05 27.00 -17.23
C ALA A 548 -6.32 27.75 -18.55
N GLY A 549 -7.59 28.09 -18.79
CA GLY A 549 -8.02 28.69 -20.07
C GLY A 549 -8.18 27.70 -21.23
N HIS A 550 -7.96 26.40 -20.98
CA HIS A 550 -8.19 25.28 -21.88
C HIS A 550 -9.24 24.31 -21.33
N LYS A 551 -9.37 23.14 -21.94
CA LYS A 551 -10.27 22.07 -21.44
C LYS A 551 -9.61 21.41 -20.23
N LEU A 552 -10.27 21.45 -19.07
CA LEU A 552 -9.74 20.86 -17.83
C LEU A 552 -9.55 19.34 -17.98
N GLY A 553 -8.44 18.83 -17.48
CA GLY A 553 -8.06 17.42 -17.59
C GLY A 553 -7.26 17.07 -18.84
N THR A 554 -6.99 18.03 -19.75
CA THR A 554 -6.19 17.80 -20.97
C THR A 554 -4.82 17.25 -20.66
N SER A 555 -4.12 17.84 -19.69
CA SER A 555 -2.77 17.43 -19.29
C SER A 555 -2.72 15.99 -18.81
N SER A 556 -3.61 15.63 -17.88
CA SER A 556 -3.68 14.25 -17.33
C SER A 556 -4.09 13.25 -18.39
N PHE A 557 -5.08 13.59 -19.21
CA PHE A 557 -5.57 12.72 -20.28
C PHE A 557 -4.50 12.53 -21.38
N ALA A 558 -3.82 13.61 -21.83
CA ALA A 558 -2.78 13.52 -22.84
C ALA A 558 -1.59 12.70 -22.37
N MET A 559 -1.15 12.87 -21.12
CA MET A 559 -0.07 12.08 -20.54
C MET A 559 -0.47 10.61 -20.39
N GLY A 560 -1.69 10.33 -19.91
CA GLY A 560 -2.22 8.98 -19.79
C GLY A 560 -2.46 8.26 -21.11
N MET A 561 -2.45 8.99 -22.24
CA MET A 561 -2.58 8.42 -23.59
C MET A 561 -1.24 8.07 -24.24
N LEU A 562 -0.10 8.43 -23.64
CA LEU A 562 1.22 8.24 -24.28
C LEU A 562 1.57 6.77 -24.52
N ASP A 563 1.11 5.85 -23.66
CA ASP A 563 1.31 4.40 -23.75
C ASP A 563 0.17 3.66 -24.49
N GLU A 564 -0.80 4.42 -25.02
CA GLU A 564 -1.90 3.89 -25.85
C GLU A 564 -1.52 3.74 -27.33
N GLY A 565 -0.27 3.34 -27.57
CA GLY A 565 0.35 3.12 -28.87
C GLY A 565 1.35 4.22 -29.24
N ALA A 566 2.50 3.79 -29.75
CA ALA A 566 3.58 4.68 -30.13
C ALA A 566 4.38 4.14 -31.32
N GLY A 567 4.85 5.03 -32.20
CA GLY A 567 5.54 4.64 -33.44
C GLY A 567 4.66 3.75 -34.32
N ASP A 568 5.16 2.55 -34.64
CA ASP A 568 4.44 1.57 -35.43
C ASP A 568 3.57 0.63 -34.58
N LEU A 569 3.68 0.70 -33.25
CA LEU A 569 2.94 -0.15 -32.30
C LEU A 569 1.60 0.47 -31.95
N ASP A 570 0.51 -0.28 -32.12
CA ASP A 570 -0.78 0.10 -31.53
C ASP A 570 -0.79 -0.17 -30.01
N SER A 571 -1.88 0.16 -29.31
CA SER A 571 -1.99 0.06 -27.86
C SER A 571 -1.65 -1.35 -27.35
N LEU A 572 -2.20 -2.39 -27.94
CA LEU A 572 -1.96 -3.77 -27.53
C LEU A 572 -0.52 -4.23 -27.85
N ALA A 573 0.00 -3.90 -29.03
CA ALA A 573 1.37 -4.22 -29.40
C ALA A 573 2.40 -3.50 -28.52
N PHE A 574 2.10 -2.25 -28.09
CA PHE A 574 2.92 -1.51 -27.16
C PHE A 574 2.95 -2.19 -25.77
N GLY A 575 1.78 -2.55 -25.23
CA GLY A 575 1.66 -3.29 -23.97
C GLY A 575 2.41 -4.63 -24.02
N ASN A 576 2.17 -5.43 -25.07
CA ASN A 576 2.88 -6.70 -25.31
C ASN A 576 4.42 -6.51 -25.32
N ARG A 577 4.89 -5.43 -25.95
CA ARG A 577 6.33 -5.14 -25.98
C ARG A 577 6.88 -4.78 -24.61
N ALA A 578 6.18 -3.96 -23.84
CA ALA A 578 6.57 -3.59 -22.48
C ALA A 578 6.64 -4.83 -21.58
N GLU A 579 5.62 -5.68 -21.60
CA GLU A 579 5.56 -6.93 -20.83
C GLU A 579 6.68 -7.90 -21.22
N SER A 580 6.96 -8.05 -22.51
CA SER A 580 8.05 -8.92 -22.98
C SER A 580 9.44 -8.48 -22.52
N LEU A 581 9.59 -7.21 -22.17
CA LEU A 581 10.83 -6.63 -21.62
C LEU A 581 10.83 -6.62 -20.08
N GLY A 582 9.72 -6.93 -19.43
CA GLY A 582 9.53 -6.70 -18.00
C GLY A 582 9.67 -5.23 -17.63
N ALA A 583 9.37 -4.33 -18.56
CA ALA A 583 9.48 -2.90 -18.39
C ALA A 583 8.15 -2.32 -17.87
N ASN A 584 8.24 -1.46 -16.85
CA ASN A 584 7.10 -0.65 -16.41
C ASN A 584 7.25 0.75 -17.00
N LEU A 585 6.30 1.14 -17.84
CA LEU A 585 6.20 2.48 -18.43
C LEU A 585 4.92 3.15 -17.96
N SER A 586 5.01 4.40 -17.61
CA SER A 586 3.85 5.24 -17.27
C SER A 586 4.15 6.70 -17.55
N ALA A 587 3.09 7.47 -17.74
CA ALA A 587 3.21 8.92 -17.77
C ALA A 587 1.99 9.53 -17.07
N GLY A 588 2.18 10.72 -16.49
CA GLY A 588 1.14 11.39 -15.75
C GLY A 588 1.42 12.88 -15.58
N ALA A 589 0.39 13.59 -15.12
CA ALA A 589 0.50 14.99 -14.75
C ALA A 589 0.26 15.16 -13.25
N SER A 590 0.88 16.15 -12.68
CA SER A 590 0.66 16.67 -11.33
C SER A 590 0.24 18.13 -11.42
N LEU A 591 0.05 18.82 -10.31
CA LEU A 591 -0.42 20.21 -10.30
C LEU A 591 0.48 21.11 -11.18
N ASP A 592 1.79 21.04 -11.03
CA ASP A 592 2.74 21.95 -11.66
C ASP A 592 3.62 21.34 -12.74
N GLY A 593 3.51 20.06 -12.99
CA GLY A 593 4.35 19.38 -13.95
C GLY A 593 3.82 18.04 -14.39
N SER A 594 4.42 17.52 -15.44
CA SER A 594 4.18 16.18 -15.95
C SER A 594 5.45 15.37 -15.87
N ASN A 595 5.31 14.06 -15.77
CA ASN A 595 6.45 13.16 -15.84
C ASN A 595 6.12 11.93 -16.67
N ALA A 596 7.17 11.34 -17.21
CA ALA A 596 7.10 10.02 -17.79
C ALA A 596 8.16 9.15 -17.11
N TYR A 597 7.81 7.93 -16.81
CA TYR A 597 8.58 7.01 -15.99
C TYR A 597 8.83 5.70 -16.72
N LEU A 598 10.03 5.19 -16.59
CA LEU A 598 10.45 3.86 -16.99
C LEU A 598 11.16 3.17 -15.83
N SER A 599 10.74 1.94 -15.50
CA SER A 599 11.55 1.01 -14.72
C SER A 599 11.90 -0.19 -15.59
N ALA A 600 13.17 -0.41 -15.82
CA ALA A 600 13.68 -1.48 -16.69
C ALA A 600 14.61 -2.42 -15.93
N LEU A 601 14.53 -3.72 -16.21
CA LEU A 601 15.59 -4.64 -15.86
C LEU A 601 16.86 -4.23 -16.62
N LYS A 602 18.03 -4.28 -15.97
CA LYS A 602 19.31 -3.86 -16.57
C LYS A 602 19.61 -4.62 -17.87
N GLU A 603 19.29 -5.92 -17.91
CA GLU A 603 19.47 -6.76 -19.09
C GLU A 603 18.64 -6.31 -20.30
N ASN A 604 17.51 -5.64 -20.06
CA ASN A 604 16.58 -5.13 -21.07
C ASN A 604 16.58 -3.61 -21.19
N LEU A 605 17.57 -2.91 -20.62
CA LEU A 605 17.58 -1.44 -20.54
C LEU A 605 17.56 -0.76 -21.92
N ASP A 606 18.41 -1.19 -22.86
CA ASP A 606 18.49 -0.58 -24.21
C ASP A 606 17.17 -0.72 -25.00
N PRO A 607 16.58 -1.92 -25.15
CA PRO A 607 15.28 -2.04 -25.83
C PRO A 607 14.12 -1.38 -25.06
N SER A 608 14.19 -1.27 -23.72
CA SER A 608 13.20 -0.55 -22.92
C SER A 608 13.30 0.96 -23.15
N LEU A 609 14.50 1.52 -23.23
CA LEU A 609 14.73 2.92 -23.61
C LEU A 609 14.26 3.24 -25.03
N ALA A 610 14.40 2.29 -25.97
CA ALA A 610 13.87 2.44 -27.32
C ALA A 610 12.33 2.56 -27.32
N LEU A 611 11.65 1.71 -26.55
CA LEU A 611 10.19 1.76 -26.40
C LEU A 611 9.74 3.04 -25.70
N TYR A 612 10.46 3.45 -24.66
CA TYR A 612 10.22 4.68 -23.91
C TYR A 612 10.39 5.94 -24.80
N ALA A 613 11.40 5.94 -25.67
CA ALA A 613 11.59 7.02 -26.64
C ALA A 613 10.43 7.08 -27.64
N GLN A 614 9.92 5.96 -28.12
CA GLN A 614 8.73 5.93 -28.97
C GLN A 614 7.51 6.54 -28.25
N MET A 615 7.28 6.16 -27.00
CA MET A 615 6.19 6.67 -26.16
C MET A 615 6.21 8.20 -26.06
N LEU A 616 7.36 8.80 -25.80
CA LEU A 616 7.50 10.24 -25.61
C LEU A 616 7.48 11.04 -26.91
N ARG A 617 8.14 10.51 -27.96
CA ARG A 617 8.40 11.23 -29.21
C ARG A 617 7.31 11.04 -30.26
N HIS A 618 6.68 9.87 -30.27
CA HIS A 618 5.79 9.45 -31.34
C HIS A 618 4.51 8.78 -30.85
N PRO A 619 3.79 9.37 -29.84
CA PRO A 619 2.50 8.83 -29.42
C PRO A 619 1.50 8.89 -30.58
N ARG A 620 0.70 7.86 -30.75
CA ARG A 620 -0.22 7.74 -31.90
C ARG A 620 -1.49 8.57 -31.72
N PHE A 621 -2.02 8.64 -30.53
CA PHE A 621 -3.31 9.28 -30.24
C PHE A 621 -4.38 8.82 -31.23
N GLU A 622 -4.54 7.49 -31.39
CA GLU A 622 -5.54 6.92 -32.28
C GLU A 622 -6.95 7.22 -31.80
N GLN A 623 -7.83 7.67 -32.69
CA GLN A 623 -9.18 8.08 -32.33
C GLN A 623 -9.96 6.97 -31.58
N LYS A 624 -9.79 5.70 -32.01
CA LYS A 624 -10.44 4.57 -31.33
C LYS A 624 -10.03 4.42 -29.86
N GLU A 625 -8.75 4.73 -29.54
CA GLU A 625 -8.24 4.66 -28.17
C GLU A 625 -8.64 5.91 -27.38
N ILE A 626 -8.63 7.09 -28.00
CA ILE A 626 -9.18 8.30 -27.40
C ILE A 626 -10.63 8.07 -26.97
N ASP A 627 -11.46 7.52 -27.85
CA ASP A 627 -12.87 7.26 -27.55
C ASP A 627 -13.05 6.24 -26.43
N ARG A 628 -12.23 5.18 -26.42
CA ARG A 628 -12.21 4.15 -25.37
C ARG A 628 -11.82 4.75 -24.01
N ILE A 629 -10.67 5.43 -23.94
CA ILE A 629 -10.16 6.02 -22.69
C ILE A 629 -11.09 7.11 -22.19
N LYS A 630 -11.70 7.95 -23.07
CA LYS A 630 -12.70 8.92 -22.63
C LYS A 630 -13.85 8.28 -21.89
N ALA A 631 -14.38 7.16 -22.41
CA ALA A 631 -15.49 6.47 -21.78
C ALA A 631 -15.12 5.98 -20.38
N SER A 632 -13.98 5.27 -20.25
CA SER A 632 -13.43 4.83 -18.96
C SER A 632 -13.12 6.00 -18.02
N TRP A 633 -12.56 7.10 -18.55
CA TRP A 633 -12.22 8.28 -17.75
C TRP A 633 -13.45 8.95 -17.15
N ILE A 634 -14.52 9.11 -17.98
CA ILE A 634 -15.80 9.66 -17.51
C ILE A 634 -16.44 8.74 -16.46
N ALA A 635 -16.37 7.42 -16.64
CA ALA A 635 -16.81 6.46 -15.63
C ALA A 635 -15.99 6.59 -14.33
N GLY A 636 -14.69 6.79 -14.45
CA GLY A 636 -13.79 7.07 -13.31
C GLY A 636 -14.16 8.37 -12.57
N ILE A 637 -14.52 9.44 -13.27
CA ILE A 637 -15.04 10.66 -12.64
C ILE A 637 -16.35 10.36 -11.87
N GLY A 638 -17.22 9.51 -12.41
CA GLY A 638 -18.41 9.06 -11.71
C GLY A 638 -18.10 8.31 -10.41
N GLN A 639 -17.09 7.43 -10.43
CA GLN A 639 -16.61 6.74 -9.23
C GLN A 639 -16.00 7.72 -8.22
N GLU A 640 -15.18 8.67 -8.68
CA GLU A 640 -14.57 9.72 -7.84
C GLU A 640 -15.65 10.53 -7.12
N LYS A 641 -16.74 10.88 -7.80
CA LYS A 641 -17.88 11.59 -7.21
C LYS A 641 -18.68 10.75 -6.21
N ALA A 642 -18.72 9.44 -6.40
CA ALA A 642 -19.40 8.52 -5.49
C ALA A 642 -18.61 8.28 -4.18
N GLN A 643 -17.30 8.50 -4.20
CA GLN A 643 -16.43 8.40 -3.02
C GLN A 643 -16.51 9.71 -2.21
N PRO A 644 -16.74 9.65 -0.87
CA PRO A 644 -16.86 10.86 -0.06
C PRO A 644 -15.63 11.78 -0.15
N ASN A 645 -14.41 11.19 -0.06
CA ASN A 645 -13.16 11.93 -0.18
C ASN A 645 -12.98 12.53 -1.59
N GLY A 646 -13.32 11.76 -2.63
CA GLY A 646 -13.27 12.19 -4.02
C GLY A 646 -14.18 13.40 -4.26
N ALA A 647 -15.44 13.31 -3.83
CA ALA A 647 -16.41 14.40 -3.95
C ALA A 647 -15.92 15.69 -3.27
N ALA A 648 -15.40 15.60 -2.05
CA ALA A 648 -14.87 16.76 -1.33
C ALA A 648 -13.65 17.38 -2.03
N LEU A 649 -12.69 16.58 -2.49
CA LEU A 649 -11.46 17.05 -3.13
C LEU A 649 -11.66 17.53 -4.58
N ARG A 650 -12.83 17.25 -5.18
CA ARG A 650 -13.26 17.88 -6.43
C ARG A 650 -13.78 19.29 -6.19
N VAL A 651 -14.52 19.48 -5.11
CA VAL A 651 -15.22 20.75 -4.80
C VAL A 651 -14.32 21.76 -4.10
N LEU A 652 -13.43 21.31 -3.23
CA LEU A 652 -12.62 22.18 -2.38
C LEU A 652 -11.65 23.10 -3.19
N PRO A 653 -10.91 22.67 -4.23
CA PRO A 653 -9.95 23.53 -4.92
C PRO A 653 -10.58 24.77 -5.59
N PRO A 654 -11.68 24.66 -6.37
CA PRO A 654 -12.34 25.85 -6.91
C PRO A 654 -12.85 26.82 -5.85
N LEU A 655 -13.20 26.32 -4.67
CA LEU A 655 -13.62 27.16 -3.53
C LEU A 655 -12.43 27.87 -2.85
N LEU A 656 -11.26 27.27 -2.85
CA LEU A 656 -10.04 27.86 -2.29
C LEU A 656 -9.42 28.92 -3.21
N TYR A 657 -9.26 28.57 -4.50
CA TYR A 657 -8.52 29.37 -5.44
C TYR A 657 -9.39 30.29 -6.32
N GLY A 658 -10.69 30.04 -6.37
CA GLY A 658 -11.61 30.78 -7.24
C GLY A 658 -11.60 30.27 -8.69
N VAL A 659 -12.77 30.30 -9.32
CA VAL A 659 -12.97 29.83 -10.69
C VAL A 659 -12.08 30.58 -11.68
N GLY A 660 -11.39 29.88 -12.56
CA GLY A 660 -10.45 30.42 -13.54
C GLY A 660 -8.99 30.49 -13.07
N HIS A 661 -8.72 30.27 -11.78
CA HIS A 661 -7.35 30.16 -11.30
C HIS A 661 -6.73 28.82 -11.77
N PRO A 662 -5.40 28.78 -12.10
CA PRO A 662 -4.71 27.55 -12.53
C PRO A 662 -4.85 26.34 -11.58
N TYR A 663 -5.09 26.56 -10.30
CA TYR A 663 -5.29 25.50 -9.30
C TYR A 663 -6.76 25.25 -8.96
N ALA A 664 -7.70 25.95 -9.59
CA ALA A 664 -9.15 25.81 -9.35
C ALA A 664 -9.74 24.63 -10.14
N MET A 665 -9.21 23.45 -9.93
CA MET A 665 -9.67 22.19 -10.55
C MET A 665 -9.59 21.04 -9.55
N PRO A 666 -10.26 19.89 -9.81
CA PRO A 666 -10.09 18.71 -8.97
C PRO A 666 -8.63 18.36 -8.74
N PHE A 667 -8.23 18.10 -7.49
CA PHE A 667 -6.85 17.77 -7.16
C PHE A 667 -6.36 16.46 -7.78
N SER A 668 -7.26 15.61 -8.27
CA SER A 668 -6.95 14.44 -9.09
C SER A 668 -6.47 14.78 -10.51
N GLY A 669 -6.71 16.01 -10.98
CA GLY A 669 -6.46 16.41 -12.38
C GLY A 669 -7.41 15.75 -13.37
N SER A 670 -8.48 15.09 -12.90
CA SER A 670 -9.42 14.34 -13.74
C SER A 670 -10.30 15.21 -14.66
N GLY A 671 -10.36 16.53 -14.41
CA GLY A 671 -11.26 17.44 -15.14
C GLY A 671 -12.73 17.22 -14.79
N THR A 672 -13.62 17.46 -15.77
CA THR A 672 -15.06 17.23 -15.66
C THR A 672 -15.52 16.33 -16.80
N GLU A 673 -16.68 15.67 -16.66
CA GLU A 673 -17.24 14.85 -17.74
C GLU A 673 -17.43 15.68 -19.03
N ALA A 674 -17.85 16.96 -18.88
CA ALA A 674 -18.05 17.86 -20.02
C ALA A 674 -16.72 18.23 -20.71
N SER A 675 -15.69 18.56 -19.93
CA SER A 675 -14.39 18.91 -20.50
C SER A 675 -13.73 17.70 -21.16
N ILE A 676 -13.70 16.55 -20.50
CA ILE A 676 -13.16 15.30 -21.06
C ILE A 676 -13.96 14.86 -22.30
N GLY A 677 -15.29 14.89 -22.24
CA GLY A 677 -16.16 14.56 -23.38
C GLY A 677 -15.87 15.41 -24.61
N SER A 678 -15.44 16.66 -24.42
CA SER A 678 -15.15 17.61 -25.50
C SER A 678 -13.70 17.54 -26.04
N LEU A 679 -12.79 16.80 -25.39
CA LEU A 679 -11.43 16.64 -25.88
C LEU A 679 -11.39 16.00 -27.26
N ASP A 680 -10.50 16.44 -28.10
CA ASP A 680 -10.22 15.84 -29.39
C ASP A 680 -8.71 15.54 -29.54
N ARG A 681 -8.35 14.92 -30.65
CA ARG A 681 -6.96 14.53 -30.92
C ARG A 681 -6.04 15.74 -31.01
N GLU A 682 -6.53 16.84 -31.52
CA GLU A 682 -5.79 18.08 -31.68
C GLU A 682 -5.38 18.67 -30.32
N ASP A 683 -6.26 18.61 -29.32
CA ASP A 683 -5.94 19.04 -27.94
C ASP A 683 -4.76 18.25 -27.38
N LEU A 684 -4.77 16.90 -27.56
CA LEU A 684 -3.73 16.01 -27.02
C LEU A 684 -2.39 16.22 -27.71
N VAL A 685 -2.41 16.34 -29.05
CA VAL A 685 -1.22 16.63 -29.85
C VAL A 685 -0.65 18.01 -29.50
N ALA A 686 -1.53 19.00 -29.30
CA ALA A 686 -1.10 20.34 -28.91
C ALA A 686 -0.42 20.34 -27.55
N PHE A 687 -0.99 19.63 -26.56
CA PHE A 687 -0.39 19.47 -25.23
C PHE A 687 0.97 18.77 -25.32
N GLN A 688 1.03 17.62 -26.00
CA GLN A 688 2.27 16.83 -26.13
C GLN A 688 3.38 17.67 -26.79
N LYS A 689 3.11 18.35 -27.90
CA LYS A 689 4.09 19.20 -28.58
C LYS A 689 4.54 20.40 -27.75
N ALA A 690 3.64 20.96 -26.96
CA ALA A 690 3.94 22.10 -26.11
C ALA A 690 4.83 21.72 -24.93
N TRP A 691 4.53 20.63 -24.24
CA TRP A 691 5.11 20.34 -22.94
C TRP A 691 6.06 19.13 -22.92
N VAL A 692 5.82 18.07 -23.72
CA VAL A 692 6.67 16.87 -23.78
C VAL A 692 7.79 17.09 -24.80
N ARG A 693 8.82 17.81 -24.38
CA ARG A 693 9.91 18.24 -25.25
C ARG A 693 11.24 18.35 -24.48
N PRO A 694 12.38 18.09 -25.13
CA PRO A 694 13.69 18.03 -24.47
C PRO A 694 14.14 19.35 -23.83
N GLU A 695 13.76 20.50 -24.41
CA GLU A 695 14.10 21.82 -23.88
C GLU A 695 13.36 22.14 -22.56
N ASN A 696 12.31 21.39 -22.26
CA ASN A 696 11.47 21.52 -21.07
C ASN A 696 11.71 20.40 -20.06
N ALA A 697 12.74 19.58 -20.26
CA ALA A 697 12.92 18.35 -19.52
C ALA A 697 14.21 18.28 -18.72
N THR A 698 14.11 17.68 -17.53
CA THR A 698 15.24 17.10 -16.83
C THR A 698 15.05 15.59 -16.76
N VAL A 699 16.11 14.84 -17.07
CA VAL A 699 16.11 13.37 -17.02
C VAL A 699 16.74 12.94 -15.71
N ILE A 700 15.98 12.29 -14.87
CA ILE A 700 16.46 11.71 -13.62
C ILE A 700 16.67 10.22 -13.84
N VAL A 701 17.84 9.72 -13.45
CA VAL A 701 18.18 8.29 -13.53
C VAL A 701 18.61 7.81 -12.15
N VAL A 702 18.02 6.70 -11.69
CA VAL A 702 18.42 6.06 -10.44
C VAL A 702 18.48 4.55 -10.67
N GLY A 703 19.57 3.90 -10.28
CA GLY A 703 19.67 2.44 -10.36
C GLY A 703 21.04 1.94 -10.80
N ASP A 704 21.06 0.69 -11.25
CA ASP A 704 22.29 -0.05 -11.59
C ASP A 704 22.88 0.36 -12.93
N THR A 705 23.41 1.58 -12.98
CA THR A 705 24.08 2.16 -14.15
C THR A 705 25.06 3.26 -13.71
N THR A 706 25.89 3.72 -14.66
CA THR A 706 26.81 4.85 -14.50
C THR A 706 26.57 5.88 -15.59
N LEU A 707 27.06 7.14 -15.43
CA LEU A 707 26.98 8.16 -16.50
C LEU A 707 27.62 7.65 -17.81
N LYS A 708 28.71 6.91 -17.70
CA LYS A 708 29.42 6.34 -18.87
C LYS A 708 28.57 5.34 -19.64
N GLU A 709 27.70 4.61 -18.96
CA GLU A 709 26.79 3.62 -19.55
C GLU A 709 25.51 4.28 -20.06
N ILE A 710 24.86 5.10 -19.21
CA ILE A 710 23.50 5.56 -19.50
C ILE A 710 23.46 6.73 -20.50
N VAL A 711 24.42 7.68 -20.46
CA VAL A 711 24.40 8.84 -21.36
C VAL A 711 24.47 8.42 -22.84
N PRO A 712 25.37 7.50 -23.27
CA PRO A 712 25.36 7.02 -24.65
C PRO A 712 24.05 6.33 -25.07
N LEU A 713 23.37 5.62 -24.15
CA LEU A 713 22.08 5.00 -24.42
C LEU A 713 20.96 6.04 -24.57
N LEU A 714 20.93 7.03 -23.67
CA LEU A 714 20.00 8.14 -23.78
C LEU A 714 20.26 8.95 -25.05
N ASP A 715 21.51 9.24 -25.40
CA ASP A 715 21.86 9.94 -26.64
C ASP A 715 21.49 9.12 -27.89
N LYS A 716 21.55 7.80 -27.83
CA LYS A 716 21.13 6.92 -28.94
C LYS A 716 19.65 7.08 -29.27
N HIS A 717 18.80 7.18 -28.24
CA HIS A 717 17.35 7.19 -28.40
C HIS A 717 16.73 8.59 -28.35
N PHE A 718 17.38 9.56 -27.71
CA PHE A 718 16.86 10.91 -27.49
C PHE A 718 17.77 12.03 -28.04
N GLY A 719 19.02 11.75 -28.39
CA GLY A 719 20.00 12.78 -28.70
C GLY A 719 19.66 13.66 -29.91
N ASP A 720 18.85 13.20 -30.85
CA ASP A 720 18.33 13.93 -31.99
C ASP A 720 16.93 14.55 -31.75
N TRP A 721 16.32 14.27 -30.59
CA TRP A 721 14.99 14.78 -30.26
C TRP A 721 15.02 16.30 -30.10
N LYS A 722 14.09 17.00 -30.76
CA LYS A 722 13.89 18.45 -30.70
C LYS A 722 12.41 18.75 -30.56
N GLY A 723 12.09 19.75 -29.76
CA GLY A 723 10.73 20.26 -29.68
C GLY A 723 10.35 21.03 -30.97
N GLU A 724 9.09 20.97 -31.31
CA GLU A 724 8.52 21.73 -32.41
C GLU A 724 8.06 23.13 -31.92
N GLY A 725 8.44 24.18 -32.62
CA GLY A 725 8.06 25.56 -32.26
C GLY A 725 8.70 26.05 -30.95
N GLN A 726 8.16 27.14 -30.40
CA GLN A 726 8.65 27.73 -29.15
C GLN A 726 8.01 26.99 -27.94
N ALA A 727 8.81 26.72 -26.92
CA ALA A 727 8.28 26.19 -25.65
C ALA A 727 7.34 27.22 -25.01
N PRO A 728 6.18 26.83 -24.48
CA PRO A 728 5.33 27.76 -23.78
C PRO A 728 5.99 28.22 -22.47
N ALA A 729 5.62 29.42 -22.05
CA ALA A 729 5.99 29.85 -20.69
C ALA A 729 5.24 29.00 -19.63
N VAL A 730 5.91 28.67 -18.54
CA VAL A 730 5.25 28.05 -17.40
C VAL A 730 4.13 28.97 -16.90
N PRO A 731 2.90 28.46 -16.68
CA PRO A 731 1.79 29.29 -16.23
C PRO A 731 2.15 30.08 -14.98
N ALA A 732 1.89 31.37 -15.00
CA ALA A 732 2.04 32.21 -13.81
C ALA A 732 0.88 31.89 -12.85
N VAL A 733 1.22 31.49 -11.65
CA VAL A 733 0.25 31.23 -10.57
C VAL A 733 0.26 32.44 -9.65
N SER A 734 -0.82 33.22 -9.71
CA SER A 734 -0.97 34.40 -8.85
C SER A 734 -1.53 34.00 -7.49
N ASP A 735 -1.14 34.74 -6.46
CA ASP A 735 -1.73 34.55 -5.13
C ASP A 735 -3.20 34.96 -5.10
N VAL A 736 -3.99 34.20 -4.34
CA VAL A 736 -5.40 34.51 -4.09
C VAL A 736 -5.58 35.09 -2.70
N ALA A 737 -6.56 35.97 -2.57
CA ALA A 737 -6.93 36.55 -1.29
C ALA A 737 -7.72 35.52 -0.45
N ARG A 738 -7.52 35.54 0.85
CA ARG A 738 -8.33 34.76 1.80
C ARG A 738 -9.79 35.23 1.81
N PRO A 739 -10.74 34.31 2.01
CA PRO A 739 -12.13 34.71 2.23
C PRO A 739 -12.27 35.58 3.48
N ALA A 740 -13.23 36.51 3.46
CA ALA A 740 -13.47 37.41 4.60
C ALA A 740 -14.02 36.70 5.86
N GLY A 741 -14.48 35.46 5.73
CA GLY A 741 -15.03 34.67 6.82
C GLY A 741 -15.15 33.19 6.45
N THR A 742 -15.52 32.38 7.43
CA THR A 742 -15.74 30.94 7.26
C THR A 742 -16.91 30.65 6.32
N ARG A 743 -16.73 29.70 5.43
CA ARG A 743 -17.74 29.19 4.48
C ARG A 743 -17.92 27.69 4.68
N VAL A 744 -19.16 27.20 4.60
CA VAL A 744 -19.49 25.78 4.78
C VAL A 744 -20.25 25.25 3.60
N TYR A 745 -19.80 24.15 3.03
CA TYR A 745 -20.42 23.49 1.91
C TYR A 745 -20.77 22.05 2.27
N LEU A 746 -22.02 21.67 2.01
CA LEU A 746 -22.52 20.33 2.30
C LEU A 746 -22.79 19.58 0.98
N ILE A 747 -22.36 18.33 0.92
CA ILE A 747 -22.61 17.42 -0.23
C ILE A 747 -23.44 16.26 0.29
N ASP A 748 -24.59 16.01 -0.34
CA ASP A 748 -25.49 14.93 0.05
C ASP A 748 -24.99 13.56 -0.39
N GLN A 749 -24.89 12.65 0.57
CA GLN A 749 -24.66 11.22 0.34
C GLN A 749 -25.69 10.43 1.15
N PRO A 750 -26.89 10.20 0.58
CA PRO A 750 -28.00 9.59 1.31
C PRO A 750 -27.66 8.19 1.87
N GLY A 751 -27.96 7.96 3.14
CA GLY A 751 -27.72 6.69 3.80
C GLY A 751 -26.25 6.42 4.17
N ALA A 752 -25.36 7.41 4.05
CA ALA A 752 -24.00 7.30 4.54
C ALA A 752 -23.96 7.07 6.06
N VAL A 753 -23.14 6.13 6.50
CA VAL A 753 -22.96 5.78 7.92
C VAL A 753 -21.85 6.62 8.58
N GLN A 754 -21.08 7.34 7.76
CA GLN A 754 -20.08 8.32 8.19
C GLN A 754 -20.25 9.63 7.44
N ALA A 755 -19.77 10.72 8.05
CA ALA A 755 -19.54 11.99 7.37
C ALA A 755 -18.04 12.22 7.19
N ASN A 756 -17.64 12.74 6.04
CA ASN A 756 -16.27 13.14 5.76
C ASN A 756 -16.15 14.65 5.86
N ILE A 757 -15.41 15.14 6.83
CA ILE A 757 -15.22 16.56 7.14
C ILE A 757 -13.90 17.02 6.55
N PHE A 758 -13.92 18.12 5.78
CA PHE A 758 -12.73 18.81 5.29
C PHE A 758 -12.75 20.28 5.70
N ALA A 759 -11.60 20.80 6.09
CA ALA A 759 -11.37 22.22 6.31
C ALA A 759 -10.12 22.65 5.55
N GLY A 760 -10.21 23.68 4.72
CA GLY A 760 -9.09 24.09 3.88
C GLY A 760 -8.86 25.60 3.85
N GLU A 761 -7.59 25.97 3.63
CA GLU A 761 -7.12 27.33 3.37
C GLU A 761 -5.88 27.30 2.48
N VAL A 762 -5.53 28.39 1.83
CA VAL A 762 -4.29 28.55 1.08
C VAL A 762 -3.15 29.06 1.96
N VAL A 763 -1.97 28.46 1.81
CA VAL A 763 -0.74 28.82 2.53
C VAL A 763 0.41 29.07 1.53
N PRO A 764 1.53 29.68 1.92
CA PRO A 764 2.63 29.98 1.02
C PRO A 764 3.16 28.77 0.23
N SER A 765 3.78 29.05 -0.90
CA SER A 765 4.32 28.05 -1.83
C SER A 765 5.39 27.14 -1.19
N SER A 766 5.70 26.02 -1.86
CA SER A 766 6.82 25.13 -1.46
C SER A 766 8.20 25.78 -1.63
N LYS A 767 8.29 26.90 -2.35
CA LYS A 767 9.53 27.69 -2.50
C LYS A 767 9.67 28.78 -1.45
N ASP A 768 8.64 29.00 -0.61
CA ASP A 768 8.70 29.98 0.46
C ASP A 768 9.80 29.63 1.47
N PRO A 769 10.63 30.58 1.92
CA PRO A 769 11.67 30.32 2.93
C PRO A 769 11.13 29.79 4.26
N GLY A 770 9.86 30.01 4.57
CA GLY A 770 9.16 29.48 5.75
C GLY A 770 8.51 28.12 5.56
N ALA A 771 8.56 27.54 4.36
CA ALA A 771 7.84 26.30 4.03
C ALA A 771 8.20 25.14 4.97
N VAL A 772 9.47 24.92 5.25
CA VAL A 772 9.95 23.85 6.16
C VAL A 772 9.43 24.06 7.58
N ARG A 773 9.40 25.29 8.06
CA ARG A 773 8.87 25.64 9.40
C ARG A 773 7.37 25.39 9.48
N PHE A 774 6.65 25.73 8.40
CA PHE A 774 5.22 25.46 8.30
C PHE A 774 4.92 23.96 8.23
N ASP A 775 5.73 23.18 7.52
CA ASP A 775 5.58 21.72 7.47
C ASP A 775 5.70 21.09 8.87
N ILE A 776 6.61 21.60 9.73
CA ILE A 776 6.71 21.16 11.14
C ILE A 776 5.49 21.63 11.94
N ALA A 777 5.01 22.87 11.71
CA ALA A 777 3.79 23.35 12.35
C ALA A 777 2.57 22.49 11.97
N ASN A 778 2.44 22.12 10.71
CA ASN A 778 1.41 21.21 10.24
C ASN A 778 1.55 19.80 10.85
N ALA A 779 2.77 19.29 11.01
CA ALA A 779 3.00 17.99 11.65
C ALA A 779 2.45 17.93 13.08
N VAL A 780 2.56 19.01 13.84
CA VAL A 780 2.02 19.09 15.22
C VAL A 780 0.50 19.04 15.23
N ILE A 781 -0.18 19.75 14.33
CA ILE A 781 -1.65 19.83 14.37
C ILE A 781 -2.33 18.61 13.75
N GLY A 782 -1.81 18.07 12.62
CA GLY A 782 -2.50 17.00 11.92
C GLY A 782 -1.63 16.19 10.95
N GLY A 783 -0.34 16.46 10.84
CA GLY A 783 0.54 15.82 9.87
C GLY A 783 1.19 14.51 10.34
N ASP A 784 0.90 14.06 11.55
CA ASP A 784 1.40 12.81 12.13
C ASP A 784 0.31 12.09 12.92
N PHE A 785 0.49 10.78 13.15
CA PHE A 785 -0.44 9.98 13.95
C PHE A 785 -0.61 10.56 15.37
N THR A 786 0.46 11.08 15.97
CA THR A 786 0.48 11.67 17.31
C THR A 786 0.12 13.15 17.32
N SER A 787 -0.43 13.65 16.22
CA SER A 787 -0.88 15.04 16.09
C SER A 787 -2.14 15.33 16.90
N ARG A 788 -2.39 16.59 17.18
CA ARG A 788 -3.50 17.00 18.04
C ARG A 788 -4.86 16.57 17.50
N LEU A 789 -5.12 16.73 16.20
CA LEU A 789 -6.40 16.32 15.60
C LEU A 789 -6.64 14.82 15.75
N ASN A 790 -5.63 13.99 15.48
CA ASN A 790 -5.75 12.54 15.59
C ASN A 790 -5.90 12.09 17.05
N MET A 791 -5.08 12.61 17.94
CA MET A 791 -5.18 12.31 19.39
C MET A 791 -6.53 12.71 19.98
N ASN A 792 -7.16 13.77 19.45
CA ASN A 792 -8.49 14.19 19.89
C ASN A 792 -9.58 13.26 19.33
N LEU A 793 -9.75 13.21 17.98
CA LEU A 793 -10.92 12.56 17.38
C LEU A 793 -10.83 11.03 17.36
N ARG A 794 -9.63 10.47 17.23
CA ARG A 794 -9.41 9.04 17.24
C ARG A 794 -9.20 8.50 18.65
N GLU A 795 -8.18 9.00 19.35
CA GLU A 795 -7.71 8.40 20.60
C GLU A 795 -8.54 8.83 21.84
N ASP A 796 -8.99 10.09 21.93
CA ASP A 796 -9.78 10.57 23.06
C ASP A 796 -11.29 10.41 22.87
N LYS A 797 -11.81 10.69 21.66
CA LYS A 797 -13.25 10.70 21.38
C LYS A 797 -13.75 9.41 20.73
N HIS A 798 -12.89 8.66 20.04
CA HIS A 798 -13.25 7.44 19.31
C HIS A 798 -14.34 7.65 18.26
N TRP A 799 -14.43 8.87 17.67
CA TRP A 799 -15.43 9.22 16.67
C TRP A 799 -14.94 9.00 15.23
N SER A 800 -13.64 8.77 15.06
CA SER A 800 -12.97 8.65 13.77
C SER A 800 -11.96 7.50 13.79
N TYR A 801 -11.72 6.88 12.63
CA TYR A 801 -10.57 6.00 12.43
C TYR A 801 -9.25 6.77 12.29
N GLY A 802 -9.32 8.08 11.91
CA GLY A 802 -8.17 8.96 11.86
C GLY A 802 -8.51 10.38 11.42
N ALA A 803 -7.83 11.36 12.01
CA ALA A 803 -7.93 12.76 11.63
C ALA A 803 -6.56 13.32 11.30
N ARG A 804 -6.44 14.05 10.18
CA ARG A 804 -5.14 14.48 9.67
C ARG A 804 -5.20 15.85 9.01
N SER A 805 -4.03 16.48 8.85
CA SER A 805 -3.86 17.62 7.96
C SER A 805 -2.67 17.43 7.01
N SER A 806 -2.74 18.03 5.84
CA SER A 806 -1.70 17.95 4.82
C SER A 806 -1.53 19.26 4.06
N THR A 807 -0.36 19.43 3.46
CA THR A 807 -0.02 20.56 2.59
C THR A 807 0.65 20.03 1.33
N PRO A 808 -0.12 19.61 0.31
CA PRO A 808 0.43 19.22 -0.98
C PRO A 808 1.37 20.29 -1.54
N SER A 809 2.50 19.85 -2.08
CA SER A 809 3.50 20.76 -2.62
C SER A 809 3.01 21.47 -3.88
N ALA A 810 3.30 22.77 -4.04
CA ALA A 810 2.96 23.55 -5.20
C ALA A 810 3.96 24.70 -5.43
N LEU A 811 4.10 25.13 -6.71
CA LEU A 811 4.89 26.30 -7.10
C LEU A 811 4.23 27.61 -6.67
N GLY A 812 2.88 27.67 -6.69
CA GLY A 812 2.08 28.76 -6.11
C GLY A 812 1.69 28.49 -4.65
N GLN A 813 0.68 29.21 -4.15
CA GLN A 813 0.12 28.96 -2.82
C GLN A 813 -0.36 27.50 -2.72
N ARG A 814 0.05 26.83 -1.64
CA ARG A 814 -0.33 25.42 -1.36
C ARG A 814 -1.71 25.36 -0.69
N PRO A 815 -2.50 24.31 -0.90
CA PRO A 815 -3.63 24.06 -0.06
C PRO A 815 -3.17 23.46 1.29
N TRP A 816 -3.60 24.02 2.41
CA TRP A 816 -3.62 23.33 3.68
C TRP A 816 -5.00 22.71 3.88
N ILE A 817 -5.05 21.43 4.18
CA ILE A 817 -6.31 20.68 4.27
C ILE A 817 -6.28 19.82 5.53
N ALA A 818 -7.23 20.01 6.43
CA ALA A 818 -7.52 19.10 7.53
C ALA A 818 -8.73 18.23 7.14
N SER A 819 -8.70 16.95 7.50
CA SER A 819 -9.78 16.01 7.19
C SER A 819 -9.99 14.97 8.27
N ALA A 820 -11.25 14.55 8.46
CA ALA A 820 -11.65 13.48 9.34
C ALA A 820 -12.92 12.77 8.83
N PRO A 821 -12.89 11.46 8.54
CA PRO A 821 -14.08 10.63 8.45
C PRO A 821 -14.58 10.35 9.87
N VAL A 822 -15.84 10.64 10.15
CA VAL A 822 -16.40 10.52 11.49
C VAL A 822 -17.74 9.80 11.50
N GLN A 823 -18.13 9.21 12.60
CA GLN A 823 -19.49 8.67 12.78
C GLN A 823 -20.53 9.73 12.43
N ILE A 824 -21.57 9.34 11.69
CA ILE A 824 -22.54 10.30 11.15
C ILE A 824 -23.25 11.11 12.25
N ASP A 825 -23.58 10.46 13.38
CA ASP A 825 -24.24 11.07 14.54
C ASP A 825 -23.29 11.94 15.39
N LYS A 826 -21.99 11.93 15.07
CA LYS A 826 -20.95 12.76 15.74
C LYS A 826 -20.39 13.86 14.84
N THR A 827 -21.00 14.11 13.71
CA THR A 827 -20.50 15.06 12.72
C THR A 827 -20.36 16.47 13.30
N ALA A 828 -21.40 16.99 13.94
CA ALA A 828 -21.38 18.36 14.48
C ALA A 828 -20.38 18.50 15.63
N GLU A 829 -20.33 17.53 16.55
CA GLU A 829 -19.39 17.51 17.66
C GLU A 829 -17.94 17.43 17.14
N SER A 830 -17.69 16.62 16.11
CA SER A 830 -16.37 16.49 15.48
C SER A 830 -15.92 17.80 14.82
N ILE A 831 -16.83 18.49 14.12
CA ILE A 831 -16.55 19.82 13.56
C ILE A 831 -16.21 20.81 14.68
N ALA A 832 -16.95 20.79 15.78
CA ALA A 832 -16.70 21.68 16.92
C ALA A 832 -15.30 21.42 17.54
N GLU A 833 -14.91 20.15 17.69
CA GLU A 833 -13.59 19.78 18.20
C GLU A 833 -12.48 20.14 17.21
N MET A 834 -12.62 19.85 15.91
CA MET A 834 -11.65 20.26 14.89
C MET A 834 -11.49 21.79 14.89
N ARG A 835 -12.62 22.55 14.91
CA ARG A 835 -12.60 24.01 14.99
C ARG A 835 -11.87 24.50 16.23
N ARG A 836 -12.08 23.87 17.36
CA ARG A 836 -11.43 24.22 18.62
C ARG A 836 -9.91 24.03 18.53
N GLU A 837 -9.45 22.84 18.13
CA GLU A 837 -8.02 22.51 17.98
C GLU A 837 -7.34 23.44 16.98
N ILE A 838 -7.92 23.62 15.82
CA ILE A 838 -7.40 24.50 14.75
C ILE A 838 -7.31 25.94 15.24
N ASN A 839 -8.38 26.47 15.85
CA ASN A 839 -8.40 27.85 16.35
C ASN A 839 -7.38 28.07 17.49
N GLU A 840 -7.34 27.19 18.49
CA GLU A 840 -6.42 27.34 19.62
C GLU A 840 -4.96 27.24 19.20
N TYR A 841 -4.66 26.36 18.26
CA TYR A 841 -3.30 26.18 17.75
C TYR A 841 -2.84 27.36 16.88
N PHE A 842 -3.55 27.67 15.81
CA PHE A 842 -3.12 28.69 14.84
C PHE A 842 -3.21 30.13 15.37
N THR A 843 -4.10 30.44 16.31
CA THR A 843 -4.09 31.73 17.01
C THR A 843 -3.00 31.84 18.07
N GLY A 844 -2.33 30.73 18.39
CA GLY A 844 -1.31 30.66 19.44
C GLY A 844 -1.88 30.73 20.85
N LYS A 845 -3.20 30.51 21.05
CA LYS A 845 -3.83 30.35 22.37
C LYS A 845 -3.28 29.15 23.13
N VAL A 846 -3.11 28.01 22.37
CA VAL A 846 -2.44 26.83 22.86
C VAL A 846 -1.26 26.56 21.88
N PRO A 847 -0.10 27.20 22.09
CA PRO A 847 1.02 27.13 21.18
C PRO A 847 1.65 25.71 21.15
N PRO A 848 2.47 25.39 20.14
CA PRO A 848 3.24 24.16 20.16
C PRO A 848 4.18 24.12 21.37
N THR A 849 4.23 22.98 22.04
CA THR A 849 5.12 22.75 23.19
C THR A 849 6.51 22.34 22.71
N GLN A 850 7.51 22.50 23.60
CA GLN A 850 8.88 22.02 23.33
C GLN A 850 8.89 20.50 23.03
N ALA A 851 8.06 19.72 23.74
CA ALA A 851 7.99 18.27 23.55
C ALA A 851 7.39 17.89 22.19
N GLU A 852 6.35 18.58 21.74
CA GLU A 852 5.75 18.35 20.40
C GLU A 852 6.74 18.69 19.29
N VAL A 853 7.42 19.85 19.38
CA VAL A 853 8.40 20.26 18.37
C VAL A 853 9.56 19.26 18.33
N ALA A 854 10.12 18.91 19.49
CA ALA A 854 11.23 17.94 19.56
C ALA A 854 10.83 16.56 19.00
N ARG A 855 9.59 16.11 19.24
CA ARG A 855 9.07 14.87 18.67
C ARG A 855 8.97 14.97 17.15
N MET A 856 8.42 16.04 16.60
CA MET A 856 8.33 16.22 15.14
C MET A 856 9.70 16.34 14.48
N GLN A 857 10.64 17.03 15.13
CA GLN A 857 12.05 17.06 14.69
C GLN A 857 12.64 15.65 14.64
N ALA A 858 12.48 14.87 15.70
CA ALA A 858 12.98 13.49 15.77
C ALA A 858 12.41 12.62 14.65
N ILE A 859 11.09 12.63 14.45
CA ILE A 859 10.40 11.88 13.41
C ILE A 859 10.92 12.26 12.01
N GLN A 860 11.05 13.55 11.72
CA GLN A 860 11.44 14.05 10.40
C GLN A 860 12.93 13.85 10.06
N ILE A 861 13.79 13.66 11.06
CA ILE A 861 15.24 13.64 10.87
C ILE A 861 15.82 12.23 11.05
N ARG A 862 15.42 11.54 12.12
CA ARG A 862 16.03 10.26 12.49
C ARG A 862 15.64 9.14 11.53
N GLY A 863 14.49 9.26 10.87
CA GLY A 863 14.04 8.33 9.82
C GLY A 863 14.72 8.54 8.46
N LEU A 864 15.41 9.68 8.23
CA LEU A 864 15.99 9.98 6.92
C LEU A 864 16.95 8.90 6.39
N PRO A 865 17.85 8.29 7.21
CA PRO A 865 18.72 7.24 6.71
C PRO A 865 17.98 6.04 6.13
N GLY A 866 16.84 5.66 6.69
CA GLY A 866 15.98 4.60 6.19
C GLY A 866 15.07 5.02 5.02
N SER A 867 14.77 6.32 4.90
CA SER A 867 13.87 6.84 3.87
C SER A 867 14.43 6.72 2.45
N PHE A 868 15.73 6.55 2.30
CA PHE A 868 16.40 6.41 0.99
C PHE A 868 16.78 4.96 0.68
N GLU A 869 16.09 4.01 1.27
CA GLU A 869 16.29 2.59 1.06
C GLU A 869 16.08 2.15 -0.39
N THR A 870 15.12 2.74 -1.11
CA THR A 870 14.76 2.32 -2.48
C THR A 870 15.14 3.35 -3.54
N ALA A 871 15.39 2.88 -4.77
CA ALA A 871 15.62 3.75 -5.93
C ALA A 871 14.45 4.71 -6.18
N ALA A 872 13.22 4.24 -5.97
CA ALA A 872 12.02 5.06 -6.16
C ALA A 872 11.96 6.24 -5.17
N SER A 873 12.34 6.06 -3.89
CA SER A 873 12.36 7.15 -2.92
C SER A 873 13.47 8.18 -3.22
N VAL A 874 14.62 7.72 -3.70
CA VAL A 874 15.69 8.59 -4.17
C VAL A 874 15.25 9.37 -5.40
N LEU A 875 14.65 8.71 -6.39
CA LEU A 875 14.13 9.34 -7.61
C LEU A 875 13.08 10.42 -7.30
N GLY A 876 12.12 10.12 -6.43
CA GLY A 876 11.11 11.09 -5.99
C GLY A 876 11.71 12.31 -5.28
N THR A 877 12.74 12.11 -4.46
CA THR A 877 13.46 13.19 -3.77
C THR A 877 14.20 14.08 -4.77
N ILE A 878 14.89 13.49 -5.76
CA ILE A 878 15.56 14.24 -6.84
C ILE A 878 14.51 14.99 -7.67
N GLY A 879 13.35 14.37 -7.95
CA GLY A 879 12.22 15.03 -8.60
C GLY A 879 11.79 16.30 -7.89
N GLY A 880 11.69 16.27 -6.56
CA GLY A 880 11.40 17.44 -5.74
C GLY A 880 12.53 18.51 -5.76
N ILE A 881 13.79 18.09 -5.78
CA ILE A 881 14.95 18.99 -5.93
C ILE A 881 14.86 19.72 -7.27
N VAL A 882 14.64 18.99 -8.36
CA VAL A 882 14.52 19.53 -9.71
C VAL A 882 13.29 20.43 -9.85
N ARG A 883 12.12 19.97 -9.41
CA ARG A 883 10.84 20.68 -9.57
C ARG A 883 10.84 22.06 -8.89
N TYR A 884 11.42 22.13 -7.68
CA TYR A 884 11.41 23.35 -6.87
C TYR A 884 12.71 24.13 -6.95
N ASP A 885 13.62 23.79 -7.92
CA ASP A 885 14.91 24.47 -8.15
C ASP A 885 15.74 24.56 -6.86
N ARG A 886 15.84 23.43 -6.16
CA ARG A 886 16.58 23.29 -4.91
C ARG A 886 18.02 22.88 -5.18
N PRO A 887 18.97 23.21 -4.30
CA PRO A 887 20.34 22.74 -4.44
C PRO A 887 20.47 21.24 -4.23
N ASP A 888 21.49 20.60 -4.79
CA ASP A 888 21.71 19.15 -4.70
C ASP A 888 21.87 18.64 -3.26
N ASP A 889 22.35 19.50 -2.36
CA ASP A 889 22.48 19.24 -0.93
C ASP A 889 21.23 19.61 -0.12
N TYR A 890 20.09 19.80 -0.77
CA TYR A 890 18.84 20.21 -0.10
C TYR A 890 18.42 19.31 1.04
N VAL A 891 18.61 17.99 0.92
CA VAL A 891 18.26 17.03 1.98
C VAL A 891 19.01 17.35 3.27
N PHE A 892 20.31 17.66 3.18
CA PHE A 892 21.14 18.02 4.33
C PHE A 892 20.77 19.40 4.88
N LYS A 893 20.48 20.37 4.03
CA LYS A 893 20.05 21.73 4.43
C LYS A 893 18.70 21.70 5.13
N ARG A 894 17.74 20.95 4.59
CA ARG A 894 16.43 20.74 5.22
C ARG A 894 16.57 20.11 6.61
N LYS A 895 17.39 19.05 6.72
CA LYS A 895 17.71 18.43 8.01
C LYS A 895 18.24 19.45 9.02
N ALA A 896 19.25 20.22 8.65
CA ALA A 896 19.86 21.22 9.52
C ALA A 896 18.87 22.33 9.91
N GLU A 897 18.00 22.78 9.00
CA GLU A 897 16.95 23.74 9.31
C GLU A 897 15.98 23.16 10.34
N ILE A 898 15.47 21.94 10.14
CA ILE A 898 14.56 21.29 11.09
C ILE A 898 15.22 21.15 12.47
N GLU A 899 16.48 20.72 12.54
CA GLU A 899 17.23 20.58 13.81
C GLU A 899 17.33 21.90 14.60
N SER A 900 17.35 23.02 13.91
CA SER A 900 17.49 24.35 14.52
C SER A 900 16.19 24.99 14.98
N LEU A 901 15.02 24.39 14.68
CA LEU A 901 13.73 25.01 14.95
C LEU A 901 13.41 25.06 16.45
N THR A 902 12.88 26.21 16.88
CA THR A 902 12.35 26.41 18.23
C THR A 902 10.82 26.44 18.23
N PRO A 903 10.15 26.22 19.38
CA PRO A 903 8.70 26.34 19.49
C PRO A 903 8.17 27.72 19.06
N GLU A 904 8.92 28.80 19.32
CA GLU A 904 8.55 30.14 18.90
C GLU A 904 8.54 30.30 17.38
N GLN A 905 9.51 29.69 16.67
CA GLN A 905 9.58 29.70 15.20
C GLN A 905 8.44 28.88 14.60
N VAL A 906 8.14 27.71 15.19
CA VAL A 906 7.01 26.86 14.77
C VAL A 906 5.67 27.56 15.03
N LYS A 907 5.50 28.21 16.20
CA LYS A 907 4.33 29.06 16.52
C LYS A 907 4.15 30.19 15.50
N ALA A 908 5.24 30.88 15.15
CA ALA A 908 5.21 31.97 14.18
C ALA A 908 4.80 31.44 12.77
N ALA A 909 5.29 30.26 12.38
CA ALA A 909 4.91 29.62 11.14
C ALA A 909 3.45 29.16 11.14
N ALA A 910 2.96 28.63 12.28
CA ALA A 910 1.56 28.23 12.46
C ALA A 910 0.60 29.40 12.21
N ALA A 911 0.94 30.62 12.63
CA ALA A 911 0.12 31.82 12.41
C ALA A 911 -0.15 32.15 10.93
N THR A 912 0.43 31.38 10.01
CA THR A 912 0.14 31.47 8.57
C THR A 912 -1.30 31.08 8.23
N VAL A 913 -1.93 30.14 8.94
CA VAL A 913 -3.34 29.78 8.76
C VAL A 913 -4.23 30.72 9.59
N ASP A 914 -5.28 31.27 8.95
CA ASP A 914 -6.30 32.06 9.65
C ASP A 914 -7.55 31.21 9.89
N PRO A 915 -7.80 30.77 11.13
CA PRO A 915 -8.96 29.91 11.43
C PRO A 915 -10.33 30.54 11.12
N LYS A 916 -10.39 31.85 10.88
CA LYS A 916 -11.61 32.57 10.50
C LYS A 916 -11.88 32.56 9.01
N ALA A 917 -10.89 32.20 8.20
CA ALA A 917 -10.96 32.17 6.75
C ALA A 917 -11.12 30.73 6.16
N LEU A 918 -11.41 29.75 7.01
CA LEU A 918 -11.52 28.35 6.58
C LEU A 918 -12.73 28.11 5.67
N THR A 919 -12.53 27.31 4.67
CA THR A 919 -13.58 26.73 3.84
C THR A 919 -13.80 25.28 4.26
N TRP A 920 -15.01 24.99 4.74
CA TRP A 920 -15.41 23.65 5.16
C TRP A 920 -16.20 22.97 4.05
N VAL A 921 -15.91 21.69 3.80
CA VAL A 921 -16.70 20.81 2.93
C VAL A 921 -17.03 19.57 3.73
N VAL A 922 -18.32 19.25 3.84
CA VAL A 922 -18.78 18.07 4.59
C VAL A 922 -19.64 17.21 3.67
N VAL A 923 -19.24 15.94 3.51
CA VAL A 923 -19.95 14.95 2.70
C VAL A 923 -20.62 13.95 3.63
N GLY A 924 -21.93 13.74 3.50
CA GLY A 924 -22.68 12.80 4.33
C GLY A 924 -24.19 12.88 4.08
N ASP A 925 -24.97 12.09 4.82
CA ASP A 925 -26.43 12.09 4.74
C ASP A 925 -27.00 13.40 5.30
N LEU A 926 -27.41 14.31 4.43
CA LEU A 926 -27.93 15.64 4.80
C LEU A 926 -29.10 15.55 5.78
N LYS A 927 -29.92 14.53 5.74
CA LYS A 927 -31.05 14.35 6.68
C LYS A 927 -30.56 14.26 8.13
N GLN A 928 -29.34 13.80 8.34
CA GLN A 928 -28.75 13.63 9.65
C GLN A 928 -27.83 14.78 10.02
N ILE A 929 -27.04 15.32 9.08
CA ILE A 929 -25.95 16.26 9.40
C ILE A 929 -26.30 17.74 9.23
N GLU A 930 -27.26 18.12 8.35
CA GLU A 930 -27.48 19.51 8.00
C GLU A 930 -27.92 20.37 9.19
N ALA A 931 -28.98 19.97 9.89
CA ALA A 931 -29.52 20.76 10.99
C ALA A 931 -28.52 20.92 12.17
N PRO A 932 -27.80 19.86 12.61
CA PRO A 932 -26.76 20.01 13.63
C PRO A 932 -25.59 20.90 13.19
N ILE A 933 -25.17 20.85 11.91
CA ILE A 933 -24.08 21.71 11.40
C ILE A 933 -24.52 23.18 11.38
N ARG A 934 -25.75 23.48 10.90
CA ARG A 934 -26.29 24.84 10.93
C ARG A 934 -26.36 25.42 12.33
N ALA A 935 -26.65 24.58 13.32
CA ALA A 935 -26.71 25.00 14.73
C ALA A 935 -25.34 25.39 15.32
N LEU A 936 -24.20 25.03 14.70
CA LEU A 936 -22.86 25.42 15.13
C LEU A 936 -22.50 26.87 14.81
N ASP A 937 -23.30 27.56 14.00
CA ASP A 937 -23.10 28.96 13.56
C ASP A 937 -21.64 29.22 13.09
N LEU A 938 -21.16 28.34 12.18
CA LEU A 938 -19.79 28.42 11.67
C LEU A 938 -19.63 29.55 10.64
N GLY A 939 -20.67 29.88 9.92
CA GLY A 939 -20.70 30.80 8.79
C GLY A 939 -21.83 30.45 7.80
N GLU A 940 -21.75 30.98 6.59
CA GLU A 940 -22.73 30.71 5.54
C GLU A 940 -22.67 29.24 5.12
N VAL A 941 -23.82 28.54 5.17
CA VAL A 941 -23.95 27.12 4.81
C VAL A 941 -24.66 27.00 3.46
N SER A 942 -23.98 26.43 2.47
CA SER A 942 -24.49 26.16 1.12
C SER A 942 -24.55 24.67 0.85
N ILE A 943 -25.57 24.19 0.15
CA ILE A 943 -25.66 22.82 -0.32
C ILE A 943 -25.21 22.77 -1.79
N VAL A 944 -24.29 21.91 -2.12
CA VAL A 944 -23.71 21.75 -3.45
C VAL A 944 -23.71 20.27 -3.88
N ASP A 945 -23.67 20.04 -5.18
CA ASP A 945 -23.40 18.71 -5.73
C ASP A 945 -21.87 18.40 -5.74
N ALA A 946 -21.51 17.20 -6.17
CA ALA A 946 -20.10 16.78 -6.25
C ALA A 946 -19.28 17.50 -7.35
N ASP A 947 -19.87 18.43 -8.11
CA ASP A 947 -19.20 19.38 -8.99
C ASP A 947 -19.12 20.80 -8.38
N GLY A 948 -19.56 20.99 -7.14
CA GLY A 948 -19.60 22.28 -6.47
C GLY A 948 -20.73 23.21 -6.94
N LYS A 949 -21.69 22.71 -7.72
CA LYS A 949 -22.82 23.51 -8.18
C LYS A 949 -23.91 23.58 -7.11
N PRO A 950 -24.50 24.76 -6.85
CA PRO A 950 -25.59 24.89 -5.90
C PRO A 950 -26.77 23.97 -6.26
N VAL A 951 -27.31 23.26 -5.28
CA VAL A 951 -28.49 22.41 -5.43
C VAL A 951 -29.73 23.28 -5.36
N ALA A 952 -30.56 23.27 -6.42
CA ALA A 952 -31.75 24.08 -6.50
C ALA A 952 -32.79 23.70 -5.43
N GLY A 953 -33.30 24.69 -4.67
CA GLY A 953 -34.31 24.50 -3.61
C GLY A 953 -33.74 24.20 -2.22
N ALA A 954 -32.45 24.02 -2.04
CA ALA A 954 -31.79 23.94 -0.74
C ALA A 954 -31.49 25.38 -0.26
N LYS A 955 -32.17 25.85 0.78
CA LYS A 955 -31.95 27.15 1.44
C LYS A 955 -31.25 26.92 2.77
#